data_ade1e965500accba3f13969c4abda5bb
#
_entry.id   ade1e965500accba3f13969c4abda5bb
#
_cell.length_a   1.000
_cell.length_b   1.000
_cell.length_c   1.000
_cell.angle_alpha   90.00
_cell.angle_beta   90.00
_cell.angle_gamma   90.00
#
_symmetry.space_group_name_H-M   'P 1'
#
loop_
_entity.id
_entity.type
_entity.pdbx_description
1 polymer ?
#
loop_
_entity_poly.entity_id
_entity_poly.type
_entity_poly.pdbx_seq_one_letter_code
_entity_poly.pdbx_strand_id
1 'polypeptide(L)'
;MAYRQKRGRRTWQPINTDFEMLDCSKKGKPQKMSLPWKPGRPTLDDLDFPEQTESFKDAIPTLSVGTEPTPGSSLQSDESGIQGFMEIDSKEVTLSAHSQRKAVEEDRWCELRGSLLQTRLESLCPVQICSHCQKRQTDIIRCWDCGPMVFLCHNCSSNIHRTVMFHKPYIWKEDKMYWPVQEVPHLKQLPRHICDNVSTIDIVVFDAHGVSQDVRMDICPDEGVAVTMLQYGLWPATPCNPRTAFSLQLLELCVCMQLHGSLSVQAFANSIQELDLLMGIKTAAKTKPDLYRNLIGAINEYRYHRTQVTREGRLADVDVHSCGVCEEDRSRSVLSLDGNFALVHKQRSGNYQTPRHKDGFFVKDDEVSEFVKQWTANASSKDCSDCSQFQAGDAIRSKNKTKKLDVTGVFGSVCQHEFPGLMLNMKQGEIMAYPSLLLSKLPQRTSDLREKQQLIMYDVGCKLHKHLKNRMSNLVEQFRFSVPAFHRFAHNMPCQLTYGQRCTVGAGLCDGEGMERVWSYLRKFAPASKQMAMGSREDLLNDALFAYSRKSFSRLGKKLLRQMETAARMKQRSQSDFQGIEQELKGHSDIAGTSKDWLTALQKDCTSQPSVRGDAKLTLREEYAYTIVQVAEKRAELQTSESENTKEKLSADIERLLIQAHKLQRRCRLDRPLDAKDASTKNAAVEAKAKFVRTSLSTALTLSKERQFLNHLRAKYADGQSVASRIGKQLKINSQNLAKASDNLASYGCEVSSKDLKDLDHPVYVQLQASGLNHLQQKAALAYADFERACEGEEATKKDMGLFLTCLAKKEKKLDMLICDVPLSSDQYGELHIKLHIPTPNHM
;
A
#
# COMPACT_ATOMS: atom_id res chain seq x y z
N MET A 1 1.93 31.32 52.88
CA MET A 1 1.48 32.48 52.11
C MET A 1 1.17 32.03 50.67
N ALA A 2 -0.10 32.12 50.33
CA ALA A 2 -0.66 31.56 49.08
C ALA A 2 -0.51 32.51 47.91
N TYR A 3 -0.28 31.97 46.72
CA TYR A 3 -0.67 32.65 45.47
C TYR A 3 -1.43 31.67 44.58
N ARG A 4 -2.73 31.83 44.59
CA ARG A 4 -3.68 31.16 43.73
C ARG A 4 -3.92 32.07 42.54
N GLN A 5 -3.40 31.73 41.34
CA GLN A 5 -3.79 32.42 40.11
C GLN A 5 -5.03 31.76 39.50
N LYS A 6 -6.09 32.54 39.34
CA LYS A 6 -7.34 32.21 38.66
C LYS A 6 -7.10 32.01 37.16
N ARG A 7 -7.43 30.83 36.63
CA ARG A 7 -7.55 30.61 35.16
C ARG A 7 -8.92 31.17 34.73
N GLY A 8 -8.89 32.21 33.90
CA GLY A 8 -10.08 32.75 33.23
C GLY A 8 -10.63 31.75 32.18
N ARG A 9 -11.95 31.62 32.15
CA ARG A 9 -12.71 30.93 31.09
C ARG A 9 -12.48 31.65 29.78
N ARG A 10 -11.91 30.96 28.79
CA ARG A 10 -11.93 31.43 27.39
C ARG A 10 -13.26 31.02 26.78
N THR A 11 -14.07 31.97 26.44
CA THR A 11 -15.24 31.84 25.56
C THR A 11 -14.76 31.58 24.13
N TRP A 12 -15.29 30.55 23.51
CA TRP A 12 -15.06 30.26 22.10
C TRP A 12 -15.75 31.33 21.25
N GLN A 13 -14.98 32.01 20.42
CA GLN A 13 -15.52 32.75 19.28
C GLN A 13 -15.34 31.89 18.03
N PRO A 14 -16.27 31.89 17.06
CA PRO A 14 -16.13 31.12 15.83
C PRO A 14 -14.96 31.66 15.01
N ILE A 15 -14.11 30.76 14.57
CA ILE A 15 -12.98 31.07 13.69
C ILE A 15 -13.54 31.34 12.31
N ASN A 16 -13.34 32.54 11.84
CA ASN A 16 -13.57 32.93 10.45
C ASN A 16 -12.51 32.22 9.60
N THR A 17 -12.93 31.27 8.77
CA THR A 17 -12.04 30.57 7.84
C THR A 17 -12.07 31.26 6.47
N ASP A 18 -11.31 32.34 6.33
CA ASP A 18 -10.93 32.85 5.02
C ASP A 18 -9.71 32.08 4.53
N PHE A 19 -9.89 31.26 3.49
CA PHE A 19 -8.78 30.60 2.79
C PHE A 19 -8.17 31.59 1.79
N GLU A 20 -6.93 32.00 2.01
CA GLU A 20 -6.14 32.76 1.02
C GLU A 20 -5.39 31.77 0.11
N MET A 21 -5.68 31.81 -1.19
CA MET A 21 -4.86 31.16 -2.22
C MET A 21 -3.79 32.12 -2.73
N LEU A 22 -2.54 31.68 -2.70
CA LEU A 22 -1.39 32.41 -3.23
C LEU A 22 -1.11 31.98 -4.69
N ASP A 23 -1.20 32.91 -5.60
CA ASP A 23 -0.78 32.74 -6.99
C ASP A 23 0.75 32.99 -7.10
N CYS A 24 1.51 31.96 -7.46
CA CYS A 24 2.97 31.96 -7.54
C CYS A 24 3.52 32.26 -8.95
N SER A 25 2.75 32.78 -9.88
CA SER A 25 3.16 32.92 -11.28
C SER A 25 3.94 34.20 -11.65
N LYS A 26 4.09 35.20 -10.75
CA LYS A 26 4.89 36.42 -11.02
C LYS A 26 5.62 36.93 -9.77
N LYS A 27 6.87 37.34 -9.95
CA LYS A 27 7.65 38.05 -8.93
C LYS A 27 7.04 39.45 -8.68
N GLY A 28 6.07 39.53 -7.78
CA GLY A 28 5.44 40.76 -7.30
C GLY A 28 4.74 40.45 -5.97
N LYS A 29 4.51 41.48 -5.15
CA LYS A 29 3.84 41.34 -3.87
C LYS A 29 2.45 40.71 -4.07
N PRO A 30 2.02 39.74 -3.19
CA PRO A 30 0.73 39.07 -3.34
C PRO A 30 -0.45 40.01 -3.25
N GLN A 31 -1.34 39.97 -4.25
CA GLN A 31 -2.64 40.63 -4.22
C GLN A 31 -3.68 39.66 -3.66
N LYS A 32 -4.49 40.14 -2.72
CA LYS A 32 -5.62 39.37 -2.17
C LYS A 32 -6.75 39.31 -3.19
N MET A 33 -7.13 38.10 -3.60
CA MET A 33 -8.35 37.86 -4.36
C MET A 33 -9.38 37.17 -3.45
N SER A 34 -10.52 37.86 -3.25
CA SER A 34 -11.68 37.28 -2.56
C SER A 34 -12.67 36.75 -3.59
N LEU A 35 -12.97 35.46 -3.56
CA LEU A 35 -14.07 34.86 -4.31
C LEU A 35 -15.31 34.74 -3.42
N PRO A 36 -16.51 35.09 -3.89
CA PRO A 36 -17.73 34.94 -3.10
C PRO A 36 -18.10 33.46 -2.99
N TRP A 37 -18.10 32.96 -1.77
CA TRP A 37 -18.52 31.60 -1.44
C TRP A 37 -20.04 31.48 -1.47
N LYS A 38 -20.58 30.52 -2.21
CA LYS A 38 -21.97 30.09 -2.12
C LYS A 38 -22.06 28.83 -1.32
N PRO A 39 -22.86 28.73 -0.25
CA PRO A 39 -23.03 27.46 0.49
C PRO A 39 -23.91 26.53 -0.32
N GLY A 40 -23.28 25.54 -0.97
CA GLY A 40 -23.91 24.33 -1.47
C GLY A 40 -23.53 23.18 -0.54
N ARG A 41 -24.47 22.31 -0.18
CA ARG A 41 -24.13 21.05 0.47
C ARG A 41 -23.24 20.26 -0.50
N PRO A 42 -22.06 19.74 -0.09
CA PRO A 42 -21.34 18.80 -0.92
C PRO A 42 -22.20 17.56 -1.09
N THR A 43 -22.47 17.18 -2.33
CA THR A 43 -23.05 15.88 -2.67
C THR A 43 -21.96 14.82 -2.55
N LEU A 44 -22.35 13.56 -2.33
CA LEU A 44 -21.43 12.43 -2.17
C LEU A 44 -20.49 12.23 -3.37
N ASP A 45 -20.76 12.89 -4.49
CA ASP A 45 -20.00 12.82 -5.74
C ASP A 45 -18.74 13.72 -5.77
N ASP A 46 -18.59 14.61 -4.78
CA ASP A 46 -17.42 15.50 -4.68
C ASP A 46 -16.22 14.92 -3.91
N LEU A 47 -16.31 13.66 -3.49
CA LEU A 47 -15.21 12.94 -2.87
C LEU A 47 -14.57 12.01 -3.90
N ASP A 48 -13.53 12.50 -4.57
CA ASP A 48 -12.59 11.69 -5.35
C ASP A 48 -11.88 10.69 -4.43
N PHE A 49 -12.54 9.54 -4.19
CA PHE A 49 -11.88 8.34 -3.75
C PHE A 49 -11.34 7.64 -4.99
N PRO A 50 -10.05 7.31 -5.06
CA PRO A 50 -9.58 6.44 -6.12
C PRO A 50 -10.23 5.06 -5.94
N GLU A 51 -11.27 4.79 -6.69
CA GLU A 51 -11.84 3.45 -6.86
C GLU A 51 -10.79 2.53 -7.46
N GLN A 52 -10.19 1.69 -6.63
CA GLN A 52 -9.66 0.42 -7.07
C GLN A 52 -10.78 -0.62 -7.00
N THR A 53 -11.71 -0.53 -7.91
CA THR A 53 -12.62 -1.64 -8.20
C THR A 53 -12.06 -2.41 -9.37
N GLU A 54 -11.39 -3.52 -9.07
CA GLU A 54 -11.27 -4.62 -10.03
C GLU A 54 -12.68 -5.11 -10.38
N SER A 55 -13.07 -4.90 -11.62
CA SER A 55 -14.33 -5.41 -12.15
C SER A 55 -14.28 -6.93 -12.23
N PHE A 56 -14.93 -7.61 -11.32
CA PHE A 56 -15.28 -9.01 -11.45
C PHE A 56 -16.41 -9.14 -12.49
N LYS A 57 -16.09 -9.68 -13.65
CA LYS A 57 -17.08 -10.26 -14.56
C LYS A 57 -17.18 -11.74 -14.24
N ASP A 58 -18.10 -12.11 -13.38
CA ASP A 58 -18.54 -13.50 -13.25
C ASP A 58 -19.49 -13.84 -14.40
N ALA A 59 -18.99 -14.68 -15.30
CA ALA A 59 -19.82 -15.33 -16.31
C ALA A 59 -20.53 -16.52 -15.63
N ILE A 60 -21.83 -16.38 -15.39
CA ILE A 60 -22.70 -17.52 -15.12
C ILE A 60 -23.32 -17.94 -16.45
N PRO A 61 -23.28 -19.22 -16.85
CA PRO A 61 -23.94 -19.69 -18.06
C PRO A 61 -25.44 -19.73 -17.87
N THR A 62 -26.17 -18.92 -18.62
CA THR A 62 -27.62 -18.98 -18.74
C THR A 62 -28.03 -20.00 -19.80
N LEU A 63 -28.77 -20.98 -19.37
CA LEU A 63 -29.55 -21.87 -20.23
C LEU A 63 -30.60 -21.07 -21.03
N SER A 64 -30.57 -21.24 -22.34
CA SER A 64 -31.51 -20.67 -23.29
C SER A 64 -32.85 -21.39 -23.23
N VAL A 65 -33.94 -20.64 -23.11
CA VAL A 65 -35.26 -21.07 -23.60
C VAL A 65 -35.78 -19.95 -24.53
N GLY A 66 -35.92 -20.27 -25.78
CA GLY A 66 -36.37 -19.36 -26.82
C GLY A 66 -37.90 -19.15 -26.81
N THR A 67 -38.31 -18.00 -27.27
CA THR A 67 -39.45 -17.79 -28.17
C THR A 67 -39.44 -16.35 -28.68
N GLU A 68 -39.33 -16.18 -29.97
CA GLU A 68 -39.74 -14.97 -30.73
C GLU A 68 -41.28 -14.88 -30.76
N PRO A 69 -41.87 -13.71 -31.02
CA PRO A 69 -42.27 -13.43 -32.38
C PRO A 69 -42.09 -11.98 -32.89
N THR A 70 -41.94 -11.90 -34.14
CA THR A 70 -41.93 -10.79 -35.10
C THR A 70 -43.34 -10.17 -35.37
N PRO A 71 -43.48 -9.28 -36.41
CA PRO A 71 -43.48 -7.82 -36.35
C PRO A 71 -44.75 -7.18 -36.87
N GLY A 72 -44.83 -5.86 -36.91
CA GLY A 72 -45.92 -5.19 -37.66
C GLY A 72 -45.85 -3.69 -37.59
N SER A 73 -45.38 -3.13 -38.69
CA SER A 73 -45.95 -2.11 -39.59
C SER A 73 -46.25 -0.70 -39.04
N SER A 74 -45.46 0.26 -39.47
CA SER A 74 -45.73 1.33 -40.44
C SER A 74 -46.93 2.26 -40.14
N LEU A 75 -46.66 3.57 -40.12
CA LEU A 75 -47.17 4.53 -41.12
C LEU A 75 -46.59 5.93 -40.88
N GLN A 76 -46.32 6.51 -42.04
CA GLN A 76 -45.83 7.85 -42.36
C GLN A 76 -46.84 8.95 -42.05
N SER A 77 -46.38 10.20 -41.84
CA SER A 77 -46.63 11.34 -42.74
C SER A 77 -46.06 12.61 -42.14
N ASP A 78 -45.09 13.23 -42.82
CA ASP A 78 -44.98 14.54 -43.50
C ASP A 78 -45.55 15.76 -42.77
N GLU A 79 -44.79 16.73 -42.70
CA GLU A 79 -44.46 17.95 -43.35
C GLU A 79 -44.18 19.15 -42.46
N SER A 80 -43.07 19.73 -42.74
CA SER A 80 -42.69 21.10 -43.03
C SER A 80 -42.76 22.21 -41.99
N GLY A 81 -41.62 22.85 -41.87
CA GLY A 81 -41.59 24.30 -41.80
C GLY A 81 -40.73 25.02 -40.80
N ILE A 82 -39.42 25.16 -41.08
CA ILE A 82 -38.68 26.47 -41.03
C ILE A 82 -38.25 27.02 -39.66
N GLN A 83 -36.96 27.18 -39.60
CA GLN A 83 -36.07 28.21 -38.97
C GLN A 83 -35.38 27.84 -37.68
N GLY A 84 -34.17 27.49 -37.84
CA GLY A 84 -32.91 28.01 -37.31
C GLY A 84 -32.84 28.39 -35.82
N PHE A 85 -32.48 27.38 -35.01
CA PHE A 85 -31.69 27.61 -33.82
C PHE A 85 -30.64 26.48 -33.75
N MET A 86 -29.41 26.84 -33.40
CA MET A 86 -28.33 25.87 -33.19
C MET A 86 -28.76 24.80 -32.21
N GLU A 87 -29.03 23.58 -32.66
CA GLU A 87 -29.17 22.43 -31.82
C GLU A 87 -27.79 22.09 -31.26
N ILE A 88 -27.63 22.24 -29.95
CA ILE A 88 -26.62 21.57 -29.18
C ILE A 88 -27.00 20.09 -29.23
N ASP A 89 -26.22 19.31 -29.93
CA ASP A 89 -26.31 17.85 -30.07
C ASP A 89 -26.37 17.22 -28.69
N SER A 90 -27.57 16.97 -28.19
CA SER A 90 -27.83 16.17 -27.00
C SER A 90 -27.63 14.71 -27.38
N LYS A 91 -26.38 14.23 -27.32
CA LYS A 91 -26.12 12.79 -27.31
C LYS A 91 -26.92 12.20 -26.16
N GLU A 92 -27.95 11.43 -26.49
CA GLU A 92 -28.61 10.55 -25.54
C GLU A 92 -27.54 9.70 -24.87
N VAL A 93 -27.27 10.00 -23.61
CA VAL A 93 -26.40 9.19 -22.76
C VAL A 93 -27.19 7.92 -22.48
N THR A 94 -26.99 6.91 -23.27
CA THR A 94 -27.52 5.56 -22.98
C THR A 94 -26.90 5.07 -21.68
N LEU A 95 -27.70 5.10 -20.62
CA LEU A 95 -27.29 4.62 -19.31
C LEU A 95 -26.89 3.14 -19.40
N SER A 96 -25.80 2.78 -18.72
CA SER A 96 -25.38 1.38 -18.62
C SER A 96 -26.50 0.53 -18.01
N ALA A 97 -26.54 -0.76 -18.34
CA ALA A 97 -27.54 -1.69 -17.76
C ALA A 97 -27.54 -1.71 -16.22
N HIS A 98 -26.40 -1.42 -15.61
CA HIS A 98 -26.26 -1.24 -14.15
C HIS A 98 -26.92 0.06 -13.66
N SER A 99 -26.75 1.17 -14.36
CA SER A 99 -27.40 2.44 -14.02
C SER A 99 -28.90 2.39 -14.19
N GLN A 100 -29.41 1.69 -15.22
CA GLN A 100 -30.85 1.46 -15.43
C GLN A 100 -31.45 0.63 -14.29
N ARG A 101 -30.77 -0.45 -13.86
CA ARG A 101 -31.23 -1.25 -12.70
C ARG A 101 -31.25 -0.43 -11.41
N LYS A 102 -30.25 0.41 -11.17
CA LYS A 102 -30.23 1.29 -10.01
C LYS A 102 -31.36 2.33 -10.03
N ALA A 103 -31.67 2.90 -11.18
CA ALA A 103 -32.81 3.82 -11.30
C ALA A 103 -34.15 3.15 -10.97
N VAL A 104 -34.39 1.95 -11.54
CA VAL A 104 -35.60 1.16 -11.22
C VAL A 104 -35.64 0.78 -9.72
N GLU A 105 -34.52 0.47 -9.11
CA GLU A 105 -34.44 0.18 -7.68
C GLU A 105 -34.80 1.42 -6.84
N GLU A 106 -34.27 2.60 -7.20
CA GLU A 106 -34.58 3.85 -6.51
C GLU A 106 -36.04 4.23 -6.63
N ASP A 107 -36.65 4.07 -7.81
CA ASP A 107 -38.09 4.32 -8.00
C ASP A 107 -38.93 3.41 -7.09
N ARG A 108 -38.57 2.14 -6.99
CA ARG A 108 -39.25 1.20 -6.07
C ARG A 108 -39.10 1.60 -4.60
N TRP A 109 -37.92 2.08 -4.20
CA TRP A 109 -37.72 2.61 -2.85
C TRP A 109 -38.57 3.85 -2.61
N CYS A 110 -38.71 4.75 -3.59
CA CYS A 110 -39.57 5.93 -3.48
C CYS A 110 -41.02 5.55 -3.25
N GLU A 111 -41.54 4.54 -3.96
CA GLU A 111 -42.92 4.03 -3.80
C GLU A 111 -43.13 3.42 -2.40
N LEU A 112 -42.14 2.71 -1.86
CA LEU A 112 -42.23 2.02 -0.58
C LEU A 112 -42.02 2.92 0.64
N ARG A 113 -41.32 4.05 0.51
CA ARG A 113 -40.93 4.92 1.66
C ARG A 113 -42.11 5.28 2.57
N GLY A 114 -43.25 5.60 2.00
CA GLY A 114 -44.44 5.98 2.78
C GLY A 114 -45.00 4.81 3.61
N SER A 115 -45.17 3.65 2.98
CA SER A 115 -45.69 2.46 3.67
C SER A 115 -44.71 1.91 4.71
N LEU A 116 -43.40 1.96 4.42
CA LEU A 116 -42.38 1.57 5.38
C LEU A 116 -42.37 2.48 6.61
N LEU A 117 -42.47 3.79 6.41
CA LEU A 117 -42.58 4.74 7.54
C LEU A 117 -43.78 4.46 8.39
N GLN A 118 -44.96 4.31 7.78
CA GLN A 118 -46.20 4.02 8.48
C GLN A 118 -46.10 2.72 9.28
N THR A 119 -45.66 1.62 8.64
CA THR A 119 -45.42 0.35 9.30
C THR A 119 -44.44 0.43 10.46
N ARG A 120 -43.38 1.20 10.28
CA ARG A 120 -42.39 1.45 11.34
C ARG A 120 -43.00 2.14 12.55
N LEU A 121 -43.79 3.17 12.34
CA LEU A 121 -44.49 3.91 13.43
C LEU A 121 -45.50 3.02 14.13
N GLU A 122 -46.31 2.26 13.39
CA GLU A 122 -47.26 1.33 13.96
C GLU A 122 -46.60 0.24 14.78
N SER A 123 -45.45 -0.28 14.34
CA SER A 123 -44.68 -1.31 15.06
C SER A 123 -44.17 -0.88 16.43
N LEU A 124 -44.13 0.42 16.72
CA LEU A 124 -43.76 0.95 18.03
C LEU A 124 -44.90 0.88 19.06
N CYS A 125 -46.16 0.74 18.61
CA CYS A 125 -47.30 0.61 19.47
C CYS A 125 -47.32 -0.77 20.15
N PRO A 126 -47.78 -0.88 21.42
CA PRO A 126 -47.84 -2.15 22.13
C PRO A 126 -48.99 -3.01 21.59
N VAL A 127 -48.73 -4.29 21.44
CA VAL A 127 -49.76 -5.29 21.20
C VAL A 127 -50.19 -5.87 22.55
N GLN A 128 -51.45 -5.70 22.94
CA GLN A 128 -51.96 -6.09 24.26
C GLN A 128 -52.15 -7.61 24.43
N ILE A 129 -51.47 -8.41 23.68
CA ILE A 129 -51.50 -9.87 23.75
C ILE A 129 -50.10 -10.37 24.05
N CYS A 130 -49.97 -11.16 25.08
CA CYS A 130 -48.70 -11.79 25.43
C CYS A 130 -48.28 -12.81 24.36
N SER A 131 -47.14 -12.63 23.74
CA SER A 131 -46.63 -13.54 22.70
C SER A 131 -46.38 -14.97 23.21
N HIS A 132 -46.18 -15.15 24.53
CA HIS A 132 -45.88 -16.45 25.11
C HIS A 132 -47.15 -17.19 25.56
N CYS A 133 -47.98 -16.58 26.42
CA CYS A 133 -49.16 -17.23 26.96
C CYS A 133 -50.48 -16.87 26.25
N GLN A 134 -50.45 -16.03 25.24
CA GLN A 134 -51.56 -15.55 24.41
C GLN A 134 -52.69 -14.85 25.19
N LYS A 135 -52.46 -14.50 26.44
CA LYS A 135 -53.44 -13.78 27.26
C LYS A 135 -53.41 -12.29 27.00
N ARG A 136 -54.59 -11.66 26.96
CA ARG A 136 -54.69 -10.20 26.86
C ARG A 136 -54.29 -9.56 28.20
N GLN A 137 -53.52 -8.51 28.12
CA GLN A 137 -53.00 -7.78 29.31
C GLN A 137 -53.01 -6.27 29.05
N THR A 138 -53.27 -5.48 30.08
CA THR A 138 -53.16 -4.02 30.04
C THR A 138 -51.73 -3.58 30.17
N ASP A 139 -51.00 -4.24 31.06
CA ASP A 139 -49.54 -3.96 31.31
C ASP A 139 -48.74 -4.95 30.49
N ILE A 140 -48.27 -4.49 29.35
CA ILE A 140 -47.48 -5.30 28.46
C ILE A 140 -46.01 -4.88 28.50
N ILE A 141 -45.11 -5.84 28.55
CA ILE A 141 -43.65 -5.67 28.57
C ILE A 141 -43.13 -6.04 27.21
N ARG A 142 -42.37 -5.17 26.63
CA ARG A 142 -41.64 -5.39 25.38
C ARG A 142 -40.15 -5.60 25.66
N CYS A 143 -39.60 -6.64 25.08
CA CYS A 143 -38.15 -6.85 25.08
C CYS A 143 -37.65 -6.95 23.63
N TRP A 144 -36.87 -5.94 23.20
CA TRP A 144 -36.29 -5.95 21.84
C TRP A 144 -35.21 -7.01 21.66
N ASP A 145 -34.52 -7.39 22.76
CA ASP A 145 -33.49 -8.43 22.73
C ASP A 145 -34.09 -9.83 22.58
N CYS A 146 -35.30 -10.06 23.06
CA CYS A 146 -36.06 -11.29 22.80
C CYS A 146 -36.56 -11.40 21.37
N GLY A 147 -36.76 -10.27 20.71
CA GLY A 147 -37.20 -10.19 19.32
C GLY A 147 -38.01 -8.93 19.01
N PRO A 148 -38.13 -8.57 17.73
CA PRO A 148 -38.75 -7.32 17.32
C PRO A 148 -40.22 -7.18 17.63
N MET A 149 -40.95 -8.30 17.76
CA MET A 149 -42.40 -8.36 18.00
C MET A 149 -42.76 -9.18 19.26
N VAL A 150 -41.84 -9.22 20.24
CA VAL A 150 -42.06 -9.94 21.51
C VAL A 150 -42.66 -9.02 22.54
N PHE A 151 -43.94 -9.27 22.90
CA PHE A 151 -44.69 -8.59 23.92
C PHE A 151 -45.08 -9.60 25.00
N LEU A 152 -44.76 -9.35 26.24
CA LEU A 152 -44.89 -10.29 27.35
C LEU A 152 -45.77 -9.73 28.48
N CYS A 153 -46.53 -10.58 29.11
CA CYS A 153 -47.09 -10.22 30.43
C CYS A 153 -45.99 -10.29 31.49
N HIS A 154 -46.22 -9.70 32.66
CA HIS A 154 -45.22 -9.61 33.72
C HIS A 154 -44.66 -10.99 34.13
N ASN A 155 -45.54 -12.00 34.32
CA ASN A 155 -45.11 -13.34 34.69
C ASN A 155 -44.25 -14.03 33.64
N CYS A 156 -44.61 -13.91 32.36
CA CYS A 156 -43.82 -14.49 31.27
C CYS A 156 -42.48 -13.76 31.09
N SER A 157 -42.50 -12.45 31.21
CA SER A 157 -41.27 -11.64 31.17
C SER A 157 -40.31 -12.04 32.29
N SER A 158 -40.77 -12.09 33.55
CA SER A 158 -39.92 -12.48 34.68
C SER A 158 -39.36 -13.89 34.54
N ASN A 159 -40.16 -14.85 34.04
CA ASN A 159 -39.70 -16.21 33.82
C ASN A 159 -38.62 -16.32 32.72
N ILE A 160 -38.82 -15.65 31.60
CA ILE A 160 -37.85 -15.65 30.48
C ILE A 160 -36.56 -14.94 30.90
N HIS A 161 -36.68 -13.76 31.48
CA HIS A 161 -35.51 -12.94 31.81
C HIS A 161 -34.77 -13.42 33.07
N ARG A 162 -35.27 -14.40 33.79
CA ARG A 162 -34.53 -15.06 34.89
C ARG A 162 -33.31 -15.81 34.36
N THR A 163 -33.36 -16.34 33.16
CA THR A 163 -32.27 -17.09 32.52
C THR A 163 -31.45 -16.28 31.52
N VAL A 164 -31.99 -15.17 31.03
CA VAL A 164 -31.39 -14.31 30.00
C VAL A 164 -31.06 -12.94 30.62
N MET A 165 -29.92 -12.84 31.25
CA MET A 165 -29.60 -11.79 32.24
C MET A 165 -29.32 -10.39 31.69
N PHE A 166 -29.00 -10.24 30.44
CA PHE A 166 -28.64 -8.95 29.86
C PHE A 166 -29.69 -8.37 28.93
N HIS A 167 -30.86 -8.99 28.84
CA HIS A 167 -31.98 -8.41 28.13
C HIS A 167 -32.63 -7.27 28.89
N LYS A 168 -33.21 -6.33 28.17
CA LYS A 168 -33.83 -5.12 28.73
C LYS A 168 -35.32 -5.12 28.44
N PRO A 169 -36.14 -5.58 29.37
CA PRO A 169 -37.57 -5.45 29.26
C PRO A 169 -38.05 -4.03 29.58
N TYR A 170 -38.98 -3.52 28.80
CA TYR A 170 -39.61 -2.24 28.96
C TYR A 170 -41.13 -2.42 29.13
N ILE A 171 -41.69 -1.80 30.16
CA ILE A 171 -43.12 -1.79 30.40
C ILE A 171 -43.76 -0.56 29.77
N TRP A 172 -44.86 -0.78 29.05
CA TRP A 172 -45.68 0.28 28.53
C TRP A 172 -46.58 0.87 29.65
N LYS A 173 -46.57 2.19 29.81
CA LYS A 173 -47.34 2.89 30.82
C LYS A 173 -48.42 3.80 30.23
N GLU A 174 -49.30 4.30 31.08
CA GLU A 174 -50.43 5.19 30.71
C GLU A 174 -49.99 6.49 30.02
N ASP A 175 -48.79 6.97 30.27
CA ASP A 175 -48.14 8.10 29.59
C ASP A 175 -47.76 7.82 28.15
N LYS A 176 -48.11 6.66 27.62
CA LYS A 176 -47.83 6.19 26.26
C LYS A 176 -46.32 6.12 25.95
N MET A 177 -45.55 5.74 26.95
CA MET A 177 -44.10 5.57 26.85
C MET A 177 -43.67 4.22 27.40
N TYR A 178 -42.59 3.70 26.85
CA TYR A 178 -41.89 2.55 27.38
C TYR A 178 -40.91 2.94 28.48
N TRP A 179 -41.07 2.33 29.65
CA TRP A 179 -40.21 2.52 30.79
C TRP A 179 -39.42 1.27 31.09
N PRO A 180 -38.11 1.33 31.41
CA PRO A 180 -37.34 0.16 31.78
C PRO A 180 -37.94 -0.51 33.02
N VAL A 181 -37.99 -1.81 33.01
CA VAL A 181 -38.34 -2.60 34.20
C VAL A 181 -37.12 -2.57 35.13
N GLN A 182 -37.32 -2.05 36.35
CA GLN A 182 -36.25 -1.80 37.33
C GLN A 182 -35.92 -3.05 38.13
N GLU A 183 -35.53 -4.12 37.49
CA GLU A 183 -34.92 -5.27 38.17
C GLU A 183 -33.43 -5.28 37.92
N VAL A 184 -32.62 -5.23 39.00
CA VAL A 184 -31.16 -5.37 38.90
C VAL A 184 -30.81 -6.84 38.73
N PRO A 185 -30.23 -7.26 37.59
CA PRO A 185 -29.85 -8.66 37.38
C PRO A 185 -28.86 -9.10 38.46
N HIS A 186 -29.04 -10.32 38.97
CA HIS A 186 -28.12 -10.89 39.97
C HIS A 186 -27.51 -12.19 39.44
N LEU A 187 -26.20 -12.18 39.18
CA LEU A 187 -25.36 -13.31 38.79
C LEU A 187 -25.02 -14.09 40.07
N LYS A 188 -25.88 -15.10 40.40
CA LYS A 188 -25.81 -15.80 41.66
C LYS A 188 -24.97 -17.06 41.66
N GLN A 189 -24.75 -17.64 40.51
CA GLN A 189 -24.10 -18.94 40.42
C GLN A 189 -22.69 -18.82 39.85
N LEU A 190 -21.71 -19.27 40.62
CA LEU A 190 -20.32 -19.39 40.14
C LEU A 190 -20.24 -20.52 39.11
N PRO A 191 -19.83 -20.24 37.86
CA PRO A 191 -19.97 -21.20 36.75
C PRO A 191 -19.10 -22.47 36.87
N ARG A 192 -18.01 -22.41 37.63
CA ARG A 192 -17.01 -23.50 37.67
C ARG A 192 -16.59 -24.00 39.02
N HIS A 193 -17.17 -23.46 40.12
CA HIS A 193 -16.69 -23.76 41.43
C HIS A 193 -17.79 -23.56 42.50
N ILE A 194 -17.88 -24.49 43.40
CA ILE A 194 -18.69 -24.34 44.58
C ILE A 194 -17.83 -23.67 45.66
N CYS A 195 -18.22 -22.48 46.09
CA CYS A 195 -17.45 -21.67 47.05
C CYS A 195 -18.28 -21.44 48.29
N ASP A 196 -17.73 -21.76 49.45
CA ASP A 196 -18.37 -21.53 50.76
C ASP A 196 -18.27 -20.07 51.25
N ASN A 197 -17.35 -19.31 50.64
CA ASN A 197 -17.06 -17.91 51.03
C ASN A 197 -17.41 -16.92 49.89
N VAL A 198 -18.66 -16.94 49.46
CA VAL A 198 -19.15 -16.05 48.40
C VAL A 198 -19.37 -14.65 48.93
N SER A 199 -18.85 -13.64 48.25
CA SER A 199 -19.18 -12.23 48.46
C SER A 199 -19.90 -11.62 47.25
N THR A 200 -20.77 -10.65 47.50
CA THR A 200 -21.56 -10.03 46.43
C THR A 200 -21.07 -8.61 46.17
N ILE A 201 -20.88 -8.23 44.94
CA ILE A 201 -20.51 -6.87 44.52
C ILE A 201 -21.48 -6.31 43.50
N ASP A 202 -21.64 -4.99 43.48
CA ASP A 202 -22.34 -4.26 42.45
C ASP A 202 -21.33 -3.76 41.43
N ILE A 203 -21.63 -4.01 40.13
CA ILE A 203 -20.79 -3.64 38.99
C ILE A 203 -21.63 -3.02 37.90
N VAL A 204 -20.98 -2.25 37.01
CA VAL A 204 -21.58 -1.77 35.76
C VAL A 204 -21.10 -2.67 34.63
N VAL A 205 -22.01 -3.31 33.90
CA VAL A 205 -21.69 -4.15 32.75
C VAL A 205 -22.13 -3.46 31.47
N PHE A 206 -21.22 -3.37 30.49
CA PHE A 206 -21.58 -3.06 29.11
C PHE A 206 -21.86 -4.36 28.35
N ASP A 207 -23.11 -4.55 27.91
CA ASP A 207 -23.57 -5.75 27.23
C ASP A 207 -23.03 -5.87 25.78
N ALA A 208 -23.50 -6.86 25.03
CA ALA A 208 -23.08 -7.10 23.65
C ALA A 208 -23.41 -5.93 22.69
N HIS A 209 -24.41 -5.13 23.00
CA HIS A 209 -24.81 -3.94 22.24
C HIS A 209 -24.17 -2.65 22.74
N GLY A 210 -23.35 -2.75 23.80
CA GLY A 210 -22.66 -1.62 24.41
C GLY A 210 -23.53 -0.79 25.38
N VAL A 211 -24.69 -1.29 25.75
CA VAL A 211 -25.57 -0.61 26.70
C VAL A 211 -25.19 -0.95 28.13
N SER A 212 -25.07 0.06 28.99
CA SER A 212 -24.66 -0.11 30.39
C SER A 212 -25.82 -0.57 31.26
N GLN A 213 -25.53 -1.52 32.16
CA GLN A 213 -26.47 -2.05 33.16
C GLN A 213 -25.80 -2.16 34.51
N ASP A 214 -26.53 -1.83 35.57
CA ASP A 214 -26.12 -2.18 36.92
C ASP A 214 -26.42 -3.66 37.16
N VAL A 215 -25.44 -4.40 37.63
CA VAL A 215 -25.50 -5.86 37.82
C VAL A 215 -24.96 -6.19 39.19
N ARG A 216 -25.66 -7.03 39.92
CA ARG A 216 -25.17 -7.63 41.15
C ARG A 216 -24.49 -8.95 40.83
N MET A 217 -23.31 -9.18 41.31
CA MET A 217 -22.54 -10.38 40.96
C MET A 217 -21.93 -11.00 42.23
N ASP A 218 -22.13 -12.31 42.36
CA ASP A 218 -21.44 -13.11 43.37
C ASP A 218 -20.00 -13.42 42.87
N ILE A 219 -19.03 -13.24 43.73
CA ILE A 219 -17.61 -13.45 43.49
C ILE A 219 -17.01 -14.46 44.47
N CYS A 220 -16.02 -15.20 43.98
CA CYS A 220 -15.16 -15.99 44.80
C CYS A 220 -13.92 -15.16 45.24
N PRO A 221 -13.68 -14.89 46.51
CA PRO A 221 -12.52 -14.15 46.94
C PRO A 221 -11.20 -14.85 46.63
N ASP A 222 -11.19 -16.19 46.58
CA ASP A 222 -9.98 -17.00 46.33
C ASP A 222 -9.53 -16.93 44.88
N GLU A 223 -10.47 -16.88 43.92
CA GLU A 223 -10.15 -16.71 42.50
C GLU A 223 -9.95 -15.25 42.10
N GLY A 224 -10.51 -14.33 42.85
CA GLY A 224 -10.46 -12.91 42.55
C GLY A 224 -11.53 -12.41 41.58
N VAL A 225 -11.84 -11.13 41.66
CA VAL A 225 -12.96 -10.49 40.94
C VAL A 225 -12.79 -10.59 39.42
N ALA A 226 -11.59 -10.34 38.92
CA ALA A 226 -11.34 -10.34 37.45
C ALA A 226 -11.51 -11.72 36.84
N VAL A 227 -11.06 -12.78 37.51
CA VAL A 227 -11.21 -14.16 37.01
C VAL A 227 -12.68 -14.57 37.07
N THR A 228 -13.37 -14.28 38.18
CA THR A 228 -14.81 -14.58 38.29
C THR A 228 -15.63 -13.85 37.22
N MET A 229 -15.30 -12.59 36.89
CA MET A 229 -15.95 -11.88 35.78
C MET A 229 -15.80 -12.62 34.47
N LEU A 230 -14.58 -13.10 34.17
CA LEU A 230 -14.31 -13.80 32.91
C LEU A 230 -15.09 -15.12 32.81
N GLN A 231 -15.32 -15.82 33.94
CA GLN A 231 -16.16 -17.02 33.96
C GLN A 231 -17.61 -16.72 33.58
N TYR A 232 -18.11 -15.51 33.85
CA TYR A 232 -19.40 -15.02 33.38
C TYR A 232 -19.39 -14.48 31.94
N GLY A 233 -18.27 -14.59 31.21
CA GLY A 233 -18.13 -14.03 29.87
C GLY A 233 -17.96 -12.50 29.86
N LEU A 234 -17.50 -11.94 30.97
CA LEU A 234 -17.29 -10.50 31.17
C LEU A 234 -15.81 -10.19 31.33
N TRP A 235 -15.32 -9.21 30.60
CA TRP A 235 -13.94 -8.73 30.68
C TRP A 235 -13.84 -7.55 31.64
N PRO A 236 -12.97 -7.58 32.66
CA PRO A 236 -12.81 -6.48 33.58
C PRO A 236 -12.21 -5.23 32.95
N ALA A 237 -12.71 -4.05 33.30
CA ALA A 237 -12.17 -2.78 32.82
C ALA A 237 -10.78 -2.43 33.42
N THR A 238 -10.50 -2.93 34.62
CA THR A 238 -9.24 -2.74 35.36
C THR A 238 -8.79 -4.04 36.03
N PRO A 239 -7.49 -4.25 36.25
CA PRO A 239 -6.99 -5.50 36.83
C PRO A 239 -7.31 -5.65 38.32
N CYS A 240 -7.36 -4.53 39.07
CA CYS A 240 -7.57 -4.52 40.52
C CYS A 240 -8.97 -3.99 40.83
N ASN A 241 -9.74 -4.76 41.60
CA ASN A 241 -11.08 -4.39 42.12
C ASN A 241 -11.99 -3.75 41.03
N PRO A 242 -12.19 -4.40 39.88
CA PRO A 242 -12.97 -3.85 38.78
C PRO A 242 -14.43 -3.64 39.20
N ARG A 243 -14.97 -2.45 38.91
CA ARG A 243 -16.38 -2.07 39.11
C ARG A 243 -17.10 -1.88 37.77
N THR A 244 -16.39 -2.07 36.68
CA THR A 244 -16.93 -2.01 35.34
C THR A 244 -16.40 -3.21 34.56
N ALA A 245 -17.29 -3.85 33.79
CA ALA A 245 -16.95 -4.96 32.92
C ALA A 245 -17.57 -4.78 31.53
N PHE A 246 -16.99 -5.43 30.55
CA PHE A 246 -17.46 -5.47 29.15
C PHE A 246 -17.78 -6.90 28.76
N SER A 247 -18.86 -7.15 28.01
CA SER A 247 -19.08 -8.45 27.41
C SER A 247 -17.96 -8.77 26.40
N LEU A 248 -17.55 -10.02 26.33
CA LEU A 248 -16.55 -10.47 25.34
C LEU A 248 -16.99 -10.17 23.92
N GLN A 249 -18.27 -10.27 23.62
CA GLN A 249 -18.86 -9.98 22.31
C GLN A 249 -18.68 -8.51 21.91
N LEU A 250 -18.88 -7.57 22.84
CA LEU A 250 -18.66 -6.15 22.59
C LEU A 250 -17.20 -5.84 22.28
N LEU A 251 -16.28 -6.45 23.03
CA LEU A 251 -14.85 -6.26 22.80
C LEU A 251 -14.42 -6.87 21.46
N GLU A 252 -14.94 -8.05 21.09
CA GLU A 252 -14.66 -8.66 19.79
C GLU A 252 -15.20 -7.78 18.64
N LEU A 253 -16.42 -7.23 18.78
CA LEU A 253 -16.96 -6.27 17.82
C LEU A 253 -16.06 -5.04 17.68
N CYS A 254 -15.59 -4.49 18.79
CA CYS A 254 -14.67 -3.34 18.80
C CYS A 254 -13.37 -3.67 18.06
N VAL A 255 -12.75 -4.84 18.33
CA VAL A 255 -11.54 -5.29 17.64
C VAL A 255 -11.79 -5.47 16.14
N CYS A 256 -12.89 -6.12 15.76
CA CYS A 256 -13.25 -6.28 14.35
C CYS A 256 -13.43 -4.93 13.65
N MET A 257 -14.14 -3.98 14.26
CA MET A 257 -14.30 -2.64 13.70
C MET A 257 -12.99 -1.87 13.62
N GLN A 258 -12.07 -2.05 14.59
CA GLN A 258 -10.72 -1.47 14.50
C GLN A 258 -9.92 -2.05 13.33
N LEU A 259 -9.89 -3.38 13.21
CA LEU A 259 -9.04 -4.06 12.22
C LEU A 259 -9.58 -3.96 10.78
N HIS A 260 -10.90 -3.92 10.60
CA HIS A 260 -11.52 -3.89 9.27
C HIS A 260 -12.04 -2.51 8.88
N GLY A 261 -12.65 -1.78 9.83
CA GLY A 261 -13.20 -0.44 9.61
C GLY A 261 -12.24 0.70 9.97
N SER A 262 -11.06 0.39 10.57
CA SER A 262 -10.09 1.39 11.05
C SER A 262 -10.66 2.36 12.08
N LEU A 263 -11.69 1.94 12.81
CA LEU A 263 -12.38 2.75 13.79
C LEU A 263 -11.48 2.92 15.03
N SER A 264 -11.32 4.14 15.53
CA SER A 264 -10.60 4.36 16.79
C SER A 264 -11.47 3.94 17.98
N VAL A 265 -10.82 3.58 19.11
CA VAL A 265 -11.54 3.27 20.35
C VAL A 265 -12.44 4.45 20.80
N GLN A 266 -11.98 5.68 20.58
CA GLN A 266 -12.77 6.88 20.88
C GLN A 266 -14.03 6.95 20.01
N ALA A 267 -13.90 6.70 18.70
CA ALA A 267 -15.04 6.74 17.79
C ALA A 267 -16.04 5.62 18.12
N PHE A 268 -15.54 4.42 18.47
CA PHE A 268 -16.38 3.32 18.92
C PHE A 268 -17.14 3.67 20.21
N ALA A 269 -16.44 4.22 21.22
CA ALA A 269 -17.07 4.66 22.47
C ALA A 269 -18.13 5.75 22.23
N ASN A 270 -17.84 6.72 21.37
CA ASN A 270 -18.82 7.77 21.00
C ASN A 270 -20.05 7.16 20.30
N SER A 271 -19.85 6.19 19.38
CA SER A 271 -20.96 5.52 18.69
C SER A 271 -21.88 4.76 19.65
N ILE A 272 -21.32 4.09 20.65
CA ILE A 272 -22.09 3.42 21.71
C ILE A 272 -22.87 4.43 22.55
N GLN A 273 -22.23 5.53 22.94
CA GLN A 273 -22.89 6.58 23.73
C GLN A 273 -24.06 7.20 22.97
N GLU A 274 -23.89 7.41 21.67
CA GLU A 274 -24.95 7.91 20.79
C GLU A 274 -26.09 6.88 20.67
N LEU A 275 -25.75 5.61 20.52
CA LEU A 275 -26.74 4.52 20.48
C LEU A 275 -27.56 4.46 21.78
N ASP A 276 -26.93 4.60 22.95
CA ASP A 276 -27.57 4.68 24.25
C ASP A 276 -28.58 5.85 24.33
N LEU A 277 -28.20 7.00 23.78
CA LEU A 277 -29.08 8.18 23.71
C LEU A 277 -30.29 7.95 22.80
N LEU A 278 -30.06 7.38 21.61
CA LEU A 278 -31.13 7.12 20.62
C LEU A 278 -32.11 6.05 21.10
N MET A 279 -31.64 5.07 21.85
CA MET A 279 -32.49 4.03 22.45
C MET A 279 -33.31 4.57 23.63
N GLY A 280 -33.14 5.82 24.03
CA GLY A 280 -33.87 6.47 25.12
C GLY A 280 -33.61 5.85 26.50
N ILE A 281 -32.51 5.15 26.64
CA ILE A 281 -32.15 4.44 27.87
C ILE A 281 -31.65 5.44 28.91
N LYS A 282 -32.53 5.89 29.76
CA LYS A 282 -32.14 6.61 30.97
C LYS A 282 -31.52 5.58 31.91
N THR A 283 -30.21 5.43 31.86
CA THR A 283 -29.48 4.62 32.85
C THR A 283 -29.73 5.23 34.25
N ALA A 284 -30.21 4.40 35.12
CA ALA A 284 -30.41 4.74 36.52
C ALA A 284 -29.06 4.87 37.30
N ALA A 285 -27.96 4.66 36.64
CA ALA A 285 -26.63 4.76 37.26
C ALA A 285 -26.36 6.17 37.75
N LYS A 286 -26.16 6.32 39.04
CA LYS A 286 -25.86 7.59 39.73
C LYS A 286 -24.60 8.26 39.21
N THR A 287 -23.66 7.51 38.64
CA THR A 287 -22.43 7.98 37.98
C THR A 287 -22.16 7.17 36.76
N LYS A 288 -22.28 7.79 35.57
CA LYS A 288 -21.84 7.12 34.31
C LYS A 288 -20.31 7.00 34.32
N PRO A 289 -19.76 5.78 34.25
CA PRO A 289 -18.32 5.63 34.15
C PRO A 289 -17.84 6.25 32.81
N ASP A 290 -16.60 6.78 32.81
CA ASP A 290 -15.99 7.25 31.57
C ASP A 290 -15.72 6.04 30.65
N LEU A 291 -16.63 5.81 29.69
CA LEU A 291 -16.61 4.65 28.81
C LEU A 291 -15.29 4.57 28.05
N TYR A 292 -14.82 5.68 27.49
CA TYR A 292 -13.58 5.68 26.69
C TYR A 292 -12.36 5.28 27.53
N ARG A 293 -12.24 5.85 28.73
CA ARG A 293 -11.09 5.57 29.62
C ARG A 293 -11.06 4.12 30.08
N ASN A 294 -12.21 3.56 30.42
CA ASN A 294 -12.34 2.17 30.84
C ASN A 294 -12.13 1.22 29.65
N LEU A 295 -12.71 1.54 28.51
CA LEU A 295 -12.64 0.70 27.31
C LEU A 295 -11.22 0.61 26.74
N ILE A 296 -10.44 1.72 26.73
CA ILE A 296 -9.10 1.71 26.12
C ILE A 296 -8.13 0.80 26.88
N GLY A 297 -8.24 0.73 28.21
CA GLY A 297 -7.47 -0.22 29.02
C GLY A 297 -7.86 -1.66 28.74
N ALA A 298 -9.16 -1.94 28.81
CA ALA A 298 -9.73 -3.27 28.58
C ALA A 298 -9.42 -3.82 27.18
N ILE A 299 -9.60 -3.00 26.11
CA ILE A 299 -9.42 -3.45 24.73
C ILE A 299 -7.96 -3.76 24.39
N ASN A 300 -7.02 -3.03 24.96
CA ASN A 300 -5.59 -3.30 24.73
C ASN A 300 -5.18 -4.65 25.32
N GLU A 301 -5.66 -4.97 26.52
CA GLU A 301 -5.39 -6.24 27.16
C GLU A 301 -6.15 -7.38 26.51
N TYR A 302 -7.40 -7.16 26.15
CA TYR A 302 -8.21 -8.15 25.43
C TYR A 302 -7.60 -8.53 24.06
N ARG A 303 -7.08 -7.55 23.28
CA ARG A 303 -6.41 -7.84 22.01
C ARG A 303 -5.19 -8.73 22.20
N TYR A 304 -4.37 -8.45 23.20
CA TYR A 304 -3.24 -9.29 23.56
C TYR A 304 -3.70 -10.71 23.91
N HIS A 305 -4.65 -10.85 24.84
CA HIS A 305 -5.22 -12.13 25.24
C HIS A 305 -5.79 -12.90 24.03
N ARG A 306 -6.55 -12.24 23.19
CA ARG A 306 -7.11 -12.84 21.96
C ARG A 306 -6.01 -13.40 21.04
N THR A 307 -4.92 -12.67 20.87
CA THR A 307 -3.78 -13.10 20.06
C THR A 307 -3.04 -14.27 20.72
N GLN A 308 -2.86 -14.26 22.04
CA GLN A 308 -2.24 -15.37 22.78
C GLN A 308 -3.06 -16.66 22.61
N VAL A 309 -4.36 -16.63 22.83
CA VAL A 309 -5.25 -17.80 22.63
C VAL A 309 -5.17 -18.36 21.21
N THR A 310 -4.95 -17.50 20.19
CA THR A 310 -4.85 -17.96 18.80
C THR A 310 -3.45 -18.45 18.40
N ARG A 311 -2.39 -18.07 19.12
CA ARG A 311 -0.99 -18.33 18.76
C ARG A 311 -0.27 -19.32 19.66
N GLU A 312 -0.67 -19.41 20.92
CA GLU A 312 -0.03 -20.26 21.91
C GLU A 312 -0.83 -21.55 22.16
N GLY A 313 -0.21 -22.49 22.83
CA GLY A 313 -0.81 -23.77 23.16
C GLY A 313 -0.52 -24.86 22.13
N ARG A 314 -1.12 -26.06 22.33
CA ARG A 314 -0.91 -27.23 21.46
C ARG A 314 -1.36 -27.04 20.01
N LEU A 315 -2.19 -26.02 19.78
CA LEU A 315 -2.67 -25.66 18.45
C LEU A 315 -1.81 -24.58 17.76
N ALA A 316 -0.68 -24.18 18.35
CA ALA A 316 0.25 -23.22 17.74
C ALA A 316 0.69 -23.66 16.34
N ASP A 317 0.87 -24.95 16.11
CA ASP A 317 1.28 -25.53 14.83
C ASP A 317 0.18 -25.49 13.74
N VAL A 318 -1.06 -25.17 14.11
CA VAL A 318 -2.17 -24.92 13.17
C VAL A 318 -2.29 -23.44 12.85
N ASP A 319 -1.28 -22.63 13.27
CA ASP A 319 -1.26 -21.20 13.06
C ASP A 319 -1.41 -20.83 11.58
N VAL A 320 -2.28 -19.88 11.29
CA VAL A 320 -2.57 -19.34 9.95
C VAL A 320 -1.92 -17.95 9.74
N HIS A 321 -1.06 -17.52 10.66
CA HIS A 321 -0.40 -16.22 10.59
C HIS A 321 0.91 -16.25 9.80
N SER A 322 1.41 -17.46 9.57
CA SER A 322 2.61 -17.70 8.78
C SER A 322 2.28 -18.18 7.36
N CYS A 323 3.24 -18.04 6.44
CA CYS A 323 3.04 -18.43 5.05
C CYS A 323 3.15 -19.95 4.88
N GLY A 324 2.03 -20.62 4.62
CA GLY A 324 2.01 -22.06 4.44
C GLY A 324 2.87 -22.60 3.27
N VAL A 325 3.26 -21.76 2.33
CA VAL A 325 4.20 -22.14 1.25
C VAL A 325 5.64 -21.96 1.70
N CYS A 326 5.97 -20.80 2.29
CA CYS A 326 7.34 -20.49 2.71
C CYS A 326 7.81 -21.31 3.92
N GLU A 327 6.89 -21.82 4.73
CA GLU A 327 7.22 -22.76 5.83
C GLU A 327 7.68 -24.11 5.30
N GLU A 328 7.03 -24.61 4.26
CA GLU A 328 7.37 -25.89 3.65
C GLU A 328 8.67 -25.84 2.83
N ASP A 329 8.94 -24.73 2.15
CA ASP A 329 10.20 -24.53 1.41
C ASP A 329 10.69 -23.08 1.47
N ARG A 330 11.57 -22.79 2.40
CA ARG A 330 12.21 -21.46 2.55
C ARG A 330 13.27 -21.19 1.47
N SER A 331 13.65 -22.18 0.69
CA SER A 331 14.78 -22.07 -0.25
C SER A 331 14.51 -21.14 -1.43
N ARG A 332 13.25 -20.90 -1.78
CA ARG A 332 12.83 -20.14 -2.97
C ARG A 332 12.10 -18.84 -2.66
N SER A 333 12.10 -18.39 -1.42
CA SER A 333 11.33 -17.20 -1.06
C SER A 333 11.86 -15.95 -1.76
N VAL A 334 10.94 -15.23 -2.41
CA VAL A 334 11.15 -13.85 -2.85
C VAL A 334 10.65 -12.93 -1.73
N LEU A 335 11.49 -12.02 -1.27
CA LEU A 335 11.12 -11.02 -0.27
C LEU A 335 11.09 -9.64 -0.90
N SER A 336 10.02 -8.90 -0.67
CA SER A 336 9.92 -7.48 -0.99
C SER A 336 10.19 -6.65 0.25
N LEU A 337 10.99 -5.60 0.11
CA LEU A 337 11.34 -4.64 1.16
C LEU A 337 10.83 -3.26 0.77
N ASP A 338 10.35 -2.48 1.75
CA ASP A 338 9.96 -1.09 1.51
C ASP A 338 9.79 -0.31 2.81
N GLY A 339 9.77 1.04 2.72
CA GLY A 339 9.56 1.98 3.80
C GLY A 339 8.25 2.75 3.69
N ASN A 340 7.47 2.82 4.78
CA ASN A 340 6.21 3.58 4.84
C ASN A 340 6.32 4.80 5.74
N PHE A 341 6.32 5.97 5.16
CA PHE A 341 6.37 7.25 5.86
C PHE A 341 5.00 7.79 6.34
N ALA A 342 3.91 7.08 6.12
CA ALA A 342 2.60 7.46 6.66
C ALA A 342 2.45 7.03 8.13
N LEU A 343 3.15 5.96 8.55
CA LEU A 343 3.10 5.42 9.89
C LEU A 343 4.05 6.13 10.86
N VAL A 344 3.95 7.44 10.93
CA VAL A 344 4.74 8.27 11.85
C VAL A 344 4.25 8.16 13.28
N HIS A 345 5.14 8.44 14.26
CA HIS A 345 4.78 8.60 15.67
C HIS A 345 5.29 9.93 16.20
N LYS A 346 4.46 10.62 16.99
CA LYS A 346 4.83 11.89 17.62
C LYS A 346 5.49 11.65 18.96
N GLN A 347 6.61 12.32 19.18
CA GLN A 347 7.28 12.31 20.46
C GLN A 347 6.31 12.80 21.57
N ARG A 348 6.18 12.01 22.62
CA ARG A 348 5.41 12.34 23.82
C ARG A 348 6.33 12.32 25.02
N SER A 349 6.15 13.29 25.92
CA SER A 349 6.75 13.27 27.24
C SER A 349 5.92 12.39 28.17
N GLY A 350 6.51 11.36 28.74
CA GLY A 350 5.91 10.49 29.74
C GLY A 350 5.33 9.17 29.20
N ASN A 351 5.24 8.18 30.07
CA ASN A 351 4.73 6.82 29.90
C ASN A 351 5.30 6.04 28.73
N TYR A 352 6.50 5.52 28.95
CA TYR A 352 7.05 4.45 28.14
C TYR A 352 6.33 3.14 28.55
N GLN A 353 5.42 2.66 27.69
CA GLN A 353 4.86 1.32 27.81
C GLN A 353 5.61 0.39 26.87
N THR A 354 6.11 -0.73 27.41
CA THR A 354 6.65 -1.81 26.57
C THR A 354 5.51 -2.49 25.81
N PRO A 355 5.76 -2.93 24.56
CA PRO A 355 4.80 -3.75 23.82
C PRO A 355 4.46 -5.02 24.59
N ARG A 356 3.20 -5.46 24.55
CA ARG A 356 2.74 -6.72 25.12
C ARG A 356 3.19 -7.91 24.28
N HIS A 357 3.14 -7.74 22.94
CA HIS A 357 3.61 -8.76 21.99
C HIS A 357 5.14 -8.82 21.98
N LYS A 358 5.72 -9.76 22.71
CA LYS A 358 7.18 -9.95 22.76
C LYS A 358 7.73 -10.54 21.47
N ASP A 359 6.95 -11.40 20.82
CA ASP A 359 7.28 -12.14 19.60
C ASP A 359 6.43 -11.64 18.40
N GLY A 360 6.33 -10.32 18.28
CA GLY A 360 5.66 -9.66 17.16
C GLY A 360 6.55 -9.55 15.93
N PHE A 361 6.08 -8.80 14.95
CA PHE A 361 6.82 -8.54 13.70
C PHE A 361 7.96 -7.52 13.88
N PHE A 362 7.91 -6.70 14.93
CA PHE A 362 8.83 -5.57 15.09
C PHE A 362 10.17 -5.99 15.73
N VAL A 363 11.27 -5.57 15.09
CA VAL A 363 12.61 -5.60 15.67
C VAL A 363 12.67 -4.55 16.79
N LYS A 364 13.28 -4.89 17.92
CA LYS A 364 13.38 -3.99 19.09
C LYS A 364 14.08 -2.67 18.72
N ASP A 365 13.50 -1.56 19.15
CA ASP A 365 13.99 -0.21 18.85
C ASP A 365 15.44 0.05 19.31
N ASP A 366 15.84 -0.55 20.45
CA ASP A 366 17.21 -0.44 20.95
C ASP A 366 18.21 -1.12 20.01
N GLU A 367 17.87 -2.28 19.49
CA GLU A 367 18.69 -3.01 18.53
C GLU A 367 18.79 -2.26 17.20
N VAL A 368 17.67 -1.71 16.72
CA VAL A 368 17.66 -0.84 15.51
C VAL A 368 18.58 0.37 15.72
N SER A 369 18.49 1.01 16.88
CA SER A 369 19.27 2.20 17.21
C SER A 369 20.77 1.91 17.30
N GLU A 370 21.12 0.79 17.92
CA GLU A 370 22.53 0.36 18.05
C GLU A 370 23.13 0.01 16.68
N PHE A 371 22.40 -0.75 15.87
CA PHE A 371 22.86 -1.07 14.50
C PHE A 371 23.06 0.18 13.64
N VAL A 372 22.14 1.14 13.71
CA VAL A 372 22.23 2.41 12.97
C VAL A 372 23.42 3.22 13.41
N LYS A 373 23.73 3.28 14.73
CA LYS A 373 24.93 3.96 15.25
C LYS A 373 26.20 3.33 14.69
N GLN A 374 26.35 2.01 14.77
CA GLN A 374 27.49 1.27 14.24
C GLN A 374 27.61 1.45 12.72
N TRP A 375 26.48 1.41 12.00
CA TRP A 375 26.43 1.63 10.57
C TRP A 375 26.93 3.03 10.17
N THR A 376 26.54 4.05 10.93
CA THR A 376 26.92 5.45 10.66
C THR A 376 28.37 5.72 11.02
N ALA A 377 28.89 5.14 12.10
CA ALA A 377 30.29 5.28 12.52
C ALA A 377 31.27 4.74 11.46
N ASN A 378 30.87 3.70 10.74
CA ASN A 378 31.67 3.05 9.70
C ASN A 378 31.46 3.65 8.30
N ALA A 379 30.83 4.83 8.16
CA ALA A 379 30.56 5.45 6.88
C ALA A 379 31.84 6.03 6.25
N SER A 380 32.26 5.48 5.10
CA SER A 380 33.29 6.06 4.27
C SER A 380 32.70 7.10 3.31
N SER A 381 33.43 8.18 3.05
CA SER A 381 33.00 9.31 2.21
C SER A 381 32.79 8.99 0.71
N LYS A 382 32.92 7.74 0.29
CA LYS A 382 32.86 7.29 -1.12
C LYS A 382 31.55 6.62 -1.53
N ASP A 383 30.50 6.65 -0.70
CA ASP A 383 29.27 5.89 -0.94
C ASP A 383 28.25 6.63 -1.84
N CYS A 384 28.68 7.23 -2.93
CA CYS A 384 27.76 7.78 -3.92
C CYS A 384 28.10 7.32 -5.32
N SER A 385 27.27 6.49 -5.92
CA SER A 385 27.26 6.31 -7.35
C SER A 385 25.84 6.32 -7.90
N ASP A 386 25.61 7.23 -8.81
CA ASP A 386 24.33 7.53 -9.43
C ASP A 386 23.86 6.43 -10.35
N CYS A 387 22.87 5.66 -9.96
CA CYS A 387 22.13 4.85 -10.92
C CYS A 387 20.69 5.36 -11.18
N SER A 388 20.25 6.37 -10.46
CA SER A 388 18.94 7.00 -10.72
C SER A 388 18.88 8.40 -10.13
N GLN A 389 18.06 9.27 -10.71
CA GLN A 389 17.64 10.54 -10.10
C GLN A 389 16.66 10.32 -8.93
N PHE A 390 16.47 9.08 -8.52
CA PHE A 390 15.61 8.73 -7.41
C PHE A 390 16.26 9.16 -6.10
N GLN A 391 15.67 10.18 -5.50
CA GLN A 391 15.94 10.55 -4.12
C GLN A 391 14.88 9.87 -3.28
N ALA A 392 15.29 8.99 -2.36
CA ALA A 392 14.41 8.46 -1.34
C ALA A 392 13.68 9.63 -0.67
N GLY A 393 12.39 9.45 -0.32
CA GLY A 393 11.46 10.51 0.08
C GLY A 393 11.90 11.52 1.17
N ASP A 394 13.13 11.39 1.64
CA ASP A 394 13.74 12.22 2.69
C ASP A 394 14.12 13.64 2.24
N ALA A 395 14.47 13.84 0.97
CA ALA A 395 14.84 15.14 0.45
C ALA A 395 13.64 16.10 0.32
N ILE A 396 12.42 15.58 0.34
CA ILE A 396 11.17 16.34 0.15
C ILE A 396 10.55 16.78 1.48
N ARG A 397 10.92 16.16 2.63
CA ARG A 397 10.38 16.52 3.94
C ARG A 397 11.22 17.60 4.62
N SER A 398 10.62 18.72 4.96
CA SER A 398 11.29 19.78 5.69
C SER A 398 11.82 19.25 7.04
N LYS A 399 13.10 19.44 7.31
CA LYS A 399 13.78 19.04 8.55
C LYS A 399 13.07 19.53 9.83
N ASN A 400 12.28 20.59 9.75
CA ASN A 400 11.51 21.13 10.88
C ASN A 400 10.26 20.31 11.25
N LYS A 401 9.67 19.55 10.32
CA LYS A 401 8.51 18.67 10.61
C LYS A 401 8.94 17.38 11.30
N THR A 402 10.16 16.91 11.11
CA THR A 402 10.68 15.66 11.69
C THR A 402 11.12 15.81 13.14
N LYS A 403 11.48 17.01 13.60
CA LYS A 403 11.94 17.27 15.01
C LYS A 403 10.90 16.90 16.09
N LYS A 404 9.62 16.78 15.74
CA LYS A 404 8.54 16.41 16.68
C LYS A 404 8.15 14.93 16.60
N LEU A 405 8.88 14.16 15.81
CA LEU A 405 8.64 12.74 15.59
C LEU A 405 9.75 11.93 16.26
N ASP A 406 9.39 10.89 16.97
CA ASP A 406 10.34 9.87 17.46
C ASP A 406 10.41 8.69 16.49
N VAL A 407 9.33 8.45 15.67
CA VAL A 407 9.32 7.51 14.55
C VAL A 407 8.90 8.25 13.28
N THR A 408 9.74 8.22 12.27
CA THR A 408 9.50 8.88 10.98
C THR A 408 8.74 8.00 10.00
N GLY A 409 8.65 6.70 10.27
CA GLY A 409 7.96 5.70 9.45
C GLY A 409 8.27 4.29 9.93
N VAL A 410 7.78 3.31 9.20
CA VAL A 410 8.04 1.89 9.42
C VAL A 410 8.69 1.32 8.16
N PHE A 411 9.75 0.52 8.31
CA PHE A 411 10.36 -0.25 7.25
C PHE A 411 10.07 -1.73 7.45
N GLY A 412 9.84 -2.49 6.38
CA GLY A 412 9.43 -3.87 6.55
C GLY A 412 9.71 -4.78 5.37
N SER A 413 9.38 -6.05 5.57
CA SER A 413 9.52 -7.12 4.59
C SER A 413 8.23 -7.93 4.45
N VAL A 414 8.02 -8.50 3.27
CA VAL A 414 6.90 -9.40 2.96
C VAL A 414 7.32 -10.45 1.95
N CYS A 415 6.83 -11.68 2.09
CA CYS A 415 7.08 -12.71 1.07
C CYS A 415 6.21 -12.50 -0.18
N GLN A 416 6.53 -13.18 -1.29
CA GLN A 416 5.74 -13.14 -2.54
C GLN A 416 4.27 -13.54 -2.37
N HIS A 417 3.95 -14.27 -1.31
CA HIS A 417 2.60 -14.72 -0.98
C HIS A 417 1.83 -13.70 -0.13
N GLU A 418 2.43 -12.52 0.14
CA GLU A 418 1.87 -11.42 0.93
C GLU A 418 1.76 -11.70 2.44
N PHE A 419 2.66 -12.52 2.99
CA PHE A 419 2.75 -12.66 4.44
C PHE A 419 3.84 -11.73 4.98
N PRO A 420 3.49 -10.83 5.93
CA PRO A 420 4.44 -9.94 6.56
C PRO A 420 5.60 -10.71 7.22
N GLY A 421 6.79 -10.18 7.04
CA GLY A 421 7.99 -10.61 7.74
C GLY A 421 8.39 -9.60 8.81
N LEU A 422 9.69 -9.38 8.99
CA LEU A 422 10.19 -8.44 9.97
C LEU A 422 9.84 -6.99 9.62
N MET A 423 9.53 -6.22 10.65
CA MET A 423 9.27 -4.78 10.60
C MET A 423 10.22 -4.06 11.56
N LEU A 424 10.47 -2.78 11.32
CA LEU A 424 11.21 -1.92 12.24
C LEU A 424 10.74 -0.46 12.17
N ASN A 425 10.87 0.25 13.27
CA ASN A 425 10.59 1.67 13.35
C ASN A 425 11.79 2.48 12.82
N MET A 426 11.55 3.36 11.84
CA MET A 426 12.56 4.29 11.36
C MET A 426 12.62 5.51 12.27
N LYS A 427 13.80 5.82 12.82
CA LYS A 427 14.03 7.00 13.67
C LYS A 427 14.44 8.24 12.85
N GLN A 428 14.91 8.02 11.67
CA GLN A 428 15.26 9.04 10.68
C GLN A 428 14.73 8.59 9.32
N GLY A 429 15.02 9.33 8.26
CA GLY A 429 14.58 8.94 6.93
C GLY A 429 15.13 7.58 6.51
N GLU A 430 14.67 7.09 5.36
CA GLU A 430 15.05 5.80 4.84
C GLU A 430 16.54 5.74 4.49
N ILE A 431 17.28 4.96 5.25
CA ILE A 431 18.72 4.75 5.09
C ILE A 431 19.04 3.29 4.84
N MET A 432 20.16 3.00 4.18
CA MET A 432 20.58 1.64 3.85
C MET A 432 20.83 0.73 5.07
N ALA A 433 20.96 1.30 6.26
CA ALA A 433 21.06 0.52 7.50
C ALA A 433 19.80 -0.32 7.77
N TYR A 434 18.60 0.18 7.48
CA TYR A 434 17.35 -0.54 7.75
C TYR A 434 17.20 -1.83 6.95
N PRO A 435 17.27 -1.83 5.61
CA PRO A 435 17.26 -3.06 4.85
C PRO A 435 18.43 -3.98 5.20
N SER A 436 19.62 -3.45 5.49
CA SER A 436 20.78 -4.25 5.89
C SER A 436 20.55 -4.99 7.22
N LEU A 437 19.94 -4.32 8.21
CA LEU A 437 19.57 -4.95 9.47
C LEU A 437 18.53 -6.06 9.25
N LEU A 438 17.46 -5.82 8.48
CA LEU A 438 16.46 -6.87 8.21
C LEU A 438 17.09 -8.09 7.54
N LEU A 439 17.96 -7.89 6.55
CA LEU A 439 18.63 -8.98 5.87
C LEU A 439 19.59 -9.74 6.80
N SER A 440 20.29 -9.08 7.73
CA SER A 440 21.15 -9.73 8.71
C SER A 440 20.39 -10.60 9.71
N LYS A 441 19.12 -10.31 9.93
CA LYS A 441 18.24 -11.08 10.82
C LYS A 441 17.54 -12.26 10.15
N LEU A 442 17.58 -12.35 8.84
CA LEU A 442 17.06 -13.52 8.16
C LEU A 442 17.95 -14.74 8.49
N PRO A 443 17.36 -15.95 8.64
CA PRO A 443 18.12 -17.15 8.91
C PRO A 443 19.23 -17.33 7.88
N GLN A 444 20.48 -17.45 8.37
CA GLN A 444 21.62 -17.71 7.50
C GLN A 444 21.49 -19.09 6.91
N ARG A 445 21.74 -19.21 5.62
CA ARG A 445 21.67 -20.47 4.89
C ARG A 445 22.94 -21.26 5.07
N THR A 446 22.80 -22.56 5.33
CA THR A 446 23.92 -23.52 5.36
C THR A 446 24.53 -23.67 3.97
N SER A 447 25.78 -24.22 3.89
CA SER A 447 26.57 -24.33 2.67
C SER A 447 25.83 -25.00 1.50
N ASP A 448 24.98 -26.00 1.79
CA ASP A 448 24.23 -26.78 0.78
C ASP A 448 23.10 -26.00 0.08
N LEU A 449 22.73 -24.87 0.64
CA LEU A 449 21.68 -23.98 0.08
C LEU A 449 22.26 -22.76 -0.65
N ARG A 450 23.59 -22.61 -0.75
CA ARG A 450 24.23 -21.46 -1.43
C ARG A 450 23.90 -21.38 -2.93
N GLU A 451 23.60 -22.51 -3.58
CA GLU A 451 23.16 -22.53 -4.98
C GLU A 451 21.80 -21.86 -5.21
N LYS A 452 21.00 -21.70 -4.16
CA LYS A 452 19.65 -21.12 -4.22
C LYS A 452 19.56 -19.84 -3.40
N GLN A 453 20.24 -18.79 -3.87
CA GLN A 453 20.18 -17.47 -3.24
C GLN A 453 18.75 -16.95 -3.19
N GLN A 454 18.35 -16.40 -2.04
CA GLN A 454 17.06 -15.74 -1.87
C GLN A 454 16.98 -14.45 -2.69
N LEU A 455 15.88 -14.21 -3.37
CA LEU A 455 15.69 -12.99 -4.15
C LEU A 455 15.08 -11.87 -3.29
N ILE A 456 15.76 -10.74 -3.24
CA ILE A 456 15.33 -9.54 -2.55
C ILE A 456 14.87 -8.51 -3.58
N MET A 457 13.62 -8.08 -3.47
CA MET A 457 13.05 -7.02 -4.29
C MET A 457 12.91 -5.75 -3.47
N TYR A 458 13.58 -4.69 -3.91
CA TYR A 458 13.57 -3.40 -3.24
C TYR A 458 13.71 -2.31 -4.29
N ASP A 459 12.99 -1.19 -4.15
CA ASP A 459 12.98 -0.10 -5.14
C ASP A 459 14.37 0.45 -5.46
N VAL A 460 15.26 0.49 -4.48
CA VAL A 460 16.69 0.81 -4.66
C VAL A 460 17.60 -0.42 -4.44
N GLY A 461 17.14 -1.61 -4.79
CA GLY A 461 17.87 -2.87 -4.64
C GLY A 461 19.25 -2.87 -5.32
N CYS A 462 19.40 -2.16 -6.42
CA CYS A 462 20.68 -1.95 -7.10
C CYS A 462 21.69 -1.17 -6.24
N LYS A 463 21.23 -0.19 -5.46
CA LYS A 463 22.07 0.57 -4.53
C LYS A 463 22.38 -0.27 -3.29
N LEU A 464 21.38 -0.96 -2.75
CA LEU A 464 21.54 -1.85 -1.61
C LEU A 464 22.60 -2.93 -1.89
N HIS A 465 22.55 -3.58 -3.07
CA HIS A 465 23.54 -4.57 -3.49
C HIS A 465 24.97 -4.01 -3.44
N LYS A 466 25.19 -2.81 -3.99
CA LYS A 466 26.50 -2.14 -3.97
C LYS A 466 26.96 -1.83 -2.54
N HIS A 467 26.06 -1.32 -1.69
CA HIS A 467 26.36 -1.04 -0.30
C HIS A 467 26.74 -2.29 0.50
N LEU A 468 25.99 -3.36 0.34
CA LEU A 468 26.27 -4.63 1.03
C LEU A 468 27.59 -5.24 0.55
N LYS A 469 27.88 -5.18 -0.75
CA LYS A 469 29.16 -5.66 -1.30
C LYS A 469 30.35 -4.97 -0.66
N ASN A 470 30.25 -3.70 -0.33
CA ASN A 470 31.33 -2.91 0.26
C ASN A 470 31.42 -3.06 1.78
N ARG A 471 30.30 -3.36 2.49
CA ARG A 471 30.25 -3.31 3.95
C ARG A 471 29.97 -4.66 4.62
N MET A 472 29.24 -5.56 3.93
CA MET A 472 28.77 -6.82 4.46
C MET A 472 28.87 -7.90 3.36
N SER A 473 30.09 -8.14 2.84
CA SER A 473 30.32 -9.06 1.70
C SER A 473 29.77 -10.45 1.93
N ASN A 474 29.93 -10.99 3.15
CA ASN A 474 29.43 -12.34 3.51
C ASN A 474 27.91 -12.42 3.44
N LEU A 475 27.21 -11.30 3.73
CA LEU A 475 25.75 -11.25 3.69
C LEU A 475 25.26 -11.15 2.23
N VAL A 476 25.96 -10.41 1.38
CA VAL A 476 25.54 -10.20 -0.01
C VAL A 476 25.53 -11.49 -0.82
N GLU A 477 26.43 -12.42 -0.51
CA GLU A 477 26.54 -13.73 -1.20
C GLU A 477 25.30 -14.62 -0.98
N GLN A 478 24.51 -14.36 0.04
CA GLN A 478 23.29 -15.12 0.35
C GLN A 478 22.08 -14.67 -0.47
N PHE A 479 22.16 -13.50 -1.10
CA PHE A 479 21.02 -12.85 -1.74
C PHE A 479 21.29 -12.47 -3.18
N ARG A 480 20.24 -12.52 -3.99
CA ARG A 480 20.16 -11.82 -5.27
C ARG A 480 19.26 -10.61 -5.11
N PHE A 481 19.50 -9.59 -5.89
CA PHE A 481 18.78 -8.33 -5.78
C PHE A 481 18.04 -8.02 -7.08
N SER A 482 16.82 -7.52 -6.96
CA SER A 482 15.99 -7.05 -8.07
C SER A 482 15.26 -5.76 -7.69
N VAL A 483 14.83 -5.03 -8.70
CA VAL A 483 13.97 -3.86 -8.56
C VAL A 483 12.55 -4.26 -8.96
N PRO A 484 11.53 -3.94 -8.13
CA PRO A 484 10.13 -4.24 -8.40
C PRO A 484 9.64 -3.72 -9.75
N ALA A 485 8.62 -4.37 -10.29
CA ALA A 485 8.14 -4.15 -11.64
C ALA A 485 7.75 -2.70 -11.94
N PHE A 486 7.11 -2.00 -10.99
CA PHE A 486 6.68 -0.61 -11.19
C PHE A 486 7.80 0.41 -10.94
N HIS A 487 8.74 0.12 -10.05
CA HIS A 487 9.81 1.03 -9.68
C HIS A 487 10.96 1.06 -10.69
N ARG A 488 11.16 -0.02 -11.46
CA ARG A 488 12.25 -0.11 -12.45
C ARG A 488 12.27 1.01 -13.48
N PHE A 489 11.10 1.60 -13.81
CA PHE A 489 11.00 2.71 -14.78
C PHE A 489 11.67 4.00 -14.33
N ALA A 490 11.99 4.14 -13.04
CA ALA A 490 12.74 5.26 -12.50
C ALA A 490 14.27 5.07 -12.62
N HIS A 491 14.71 3.88 -13.01
CA HIS A 491 16.13 3.55 -13.14
C HIS A 491 16.61 3.69 -14.59
N ASN A 492 17.91 3.95 -14.76
CA ASN A 492 18.53 3.97 -16.09
C ASN A 492 18.53 2.57 -16.75
N MET A 493 18.68 2.53 -18.06
CA MET A 493 18.61 1.29 -18.85
C MET A 493 19.57 0.20 -18.36
N PRO A 494 20.84 0.45 -18.08
CA PRO A 494 21.75 -0.55 -17.51
C PRO A 494 21.23 -1.18 -16.22
N CYS A 495 20.68 -0.38 -15.33
CA CYS A 495 20.09 -0.87 -14.09
C CYS A 495 18.84 -1.72 -14.34
N GLN A 496 17.98 -1.31 -15.28
CA GLN A 496 16.79 -2.06 -15.65
C GLN A 496 17.10 -3.44 -16.22
N LEU A 497 18.15 -3.55 -17.04
CA LEU A 497 18.62 -4.81 -17.63
C LEU A 497 19.29 -5.72 -16.60
N THR A 498 19.99 -5.14 -15.61
CA THR A 498 20.72 -5.91 -14.59
C THR A 498 19.85 -6.32 -13.42
N TYR A 499 19.00 -5.40 -12.93
CA TYR A 499 18.21 -5.58 -11.71
C TYR A 499 16.71 -5.60 -11.95
N GLY A 500 16.24 -5.27 -13.17
CA GLY A 500 14.81 -5.28 -13.45
C GLY A 500 14.23 -6.67 -13.30
N GLN A 501 13.07 -6.76 -12.66
CA GLN A 501 12.38 -8.00 -12.32
C GLN A 501 12.31 -8.98 -13.52
N ARG A 502 12.03 -8.50 -14.75
CA ARG A 502 11.92 -9.35 -15.95
C ARG A 502 13.26 -9.88 -16.48
N CYS A 503 14.35 -9.22 -16.13
CA CYS A 503 15.69 -9.64 -16.53
C CYS A 503 16.41 -10.45 -15.42
N THR A 504 15.80 -10.54 -14.23
CA THR A 504 16.38 -11.25 -13.07
C THR A 504 15.91 -12.70 -13.01
N VAL A 505 16.83 -13.64 -13.16
CA VAL A 505 16.55 -15.08 -13.06
C VAL A 505 15.95 -15.43 -11.70
N GLY A 506 14.90 -16.26 -11.67
CA GLY A 506 14.20 -16.66 -10.46
C GLY A 506 13.17 -15.67 -9.94
N ALA A 507 12.99 -14.53 -10.60
CA ALA A 507 11.93 -13.59 -10.27
C ALA A 507 10.56 -14.07 -10.79
N GLY A 508 10.55 -14.89 -11.81
CA GLY A 508 9.33 -15.37 -12.46
C GLY A 508 8.39 -14.20 -12.80
N LEU A 509 7.14 -14.31 -12.39
CA LEU A 509 6.11 -13.28 -12.57
C LEU A 509 5.86 -12.44 -11.31
N CYS A 510 6.68 -12.59 -10.25
CA CYS A 510 6.54 -11.80 -9.04
C CYS A 510 6.74 -10.30 -9.35
N ASP A 511 5.76 -9.47 -8.98
CA ASP A 511 5.81 -8.02 -9.22
C ASP A 511 6.73 -7.26 -8.25
N GLY A 512 6.99 -7.84 -7.06
CA GLY A 512 7.78 -7.21 -6.01
C GLY A 512 7.02 -6.17 -5.17
N GLU A 513 5.72 -5.95 -5.44
CA GLU A 513 4.92 -4.88 -4.84
C GLU A 513 4.13 -5.34 -3.59
N GLY A 514 4.50 -6.48 -3.02
CA GLY A 514 3.83 -7.04 -1.83
C GLY A 514 3.79 -6.07 -0.66
N MET A 515 4.89 -5.32 -0.42
CA MET A 515 4.94 -4.33 0.66
C MET A 515 3.98 -3.17 0.47
N GLU A 516 3.81 -2.67 -0.76
CA GLU A 516 2.84 -1.61 -1.06
C GLU A 516 1.40 -2.04 -0.70
N ARG A 517 1.06 -3.32 -0.90
CA ARG A 517 -0.25 -3.88 -0.50
C ARG A 517 -0.39 -3.97 1.02
N VAL A 518 0.65 -4.35 1.74
CA VAL A 518 0.70 -4.31 3.23
C VAL A 518 0.56 -2.86 3.71
N TRP A 519 1.29 -1.91 3.09
CA TRP A 519 1.20 -0.50 3.44
C TRP A 519 -0.17 0.10 3.16
N SER A 520 -0.83 -0.28 2.08
CA SER A 520 -2.21 0.12 1.78
C SER A 520 -3.16 -0.28 2.91
N TYR A 521 -3.01 -1.47 3.47
CA TYR A 521 -3.77 -1.92 4.61
C TYR A 521 -3.40 -1.18 5.91
N LEU A 522 -2.09 -1.06 6.23
CA LEU A 522 -1.63 -0.44 7.47
C LEU A 522 -1.81 1.09 7.51
N ARG A 523 -1.85 1.77 6.38
CA ARG A 523 -2.10 3.23 6.30
C ARG A 523 -3.37 3.66 7.03
N LYS A 524 -4.37 2.80 7.05
CA LYS A 524 -5.65 3.04 7.74
C LYS A 524 -5.47 3.27 9.23
N PHE A 525 -4.44 2.69 9.86
CA PHE A 525 -4.14 2.82 11.28
C PHE A 525 -3.28 4.05 11.61
N ALA A 526 -2.74 4.75 10.60
CA ALA A 526 -1.85 5.88 10.80
C ALA A 526 -2.44 7.01 11.67
N PRO A 527 -3.71 7.43 11.52
CA PRO A 527 -4.28 8.48 12.36
C PRO A 527 -4.35 8.08 13.85
N ALA A 528 -4.78 6.84 14.12
CA ALA A 528 -4.92 6.35 15.49
C ALA A 528 -3.55 6.09 16.15
N SER A 529 -2.64 5.42 15.44
CA SER A 529 -1.33 5.02 15.96
C SER A 529 -0.37 6.19 16.21
N LYS A 530 -0.57 7.32 15.51
CA LYS A 530 0.32 8.49 15.55
C LYS A 530 0.52 9.11 16.94
N GLN A 531 -0.48 9.00 17.81
CA GLN A 531 -0.51 9.63 19.13
C GLN A 531 -0.62 8.63 20.29
N MET A 532 -0.62 7.32 20.02
CA MET A 532 -0.64 6.27 21.04
C MET A 532 0.66 6.28 21.86
N ALA A 533 0.65 5.60 23.03
CA ALA A 533 1.89 5.19 23.66
C ALA A 533 2.64 4.21 22.75
N MET A 534 3.98 4.21 22.78
CA MET A 534 4.81 3.46 21.84
C MET A 534 4.48 1.96 21.85
N GLY A 535 4.38 1.34 23.04
CA GLY A 535 4.02 -0.07 23.14
C GLY A 535 2.62 -0.38 22.61
N SER A 536 1.62 0.44 22.95
CA SER A 536 0.25 0.26 22.43
C SER A 536 0.15 0.46 20.92
N ARG A 537 0.99 1.35 20.34
CA ARG A 537 1.10 1.52 18.89
C ARG A 537 1.66 0.26 18.23
N GLU A 538 2.72 -0.28 18.79
CA GLU A 538 3.35 -1.49 18.28
C GLU A 538 2.42 -2.69 18.40
N ASP A 539 1.73 -2.85 19.53
CA ASP A 539 0.70 -3.88 19.73
C ASP A 539 -0.40 -3.77 18.67
N LEU A 540 -0.93 -2.56 18.40
CA LEU A 540 -1.97 -2.36 17.39
C LEU A 540 -1.48 -2.74 15.97
N LEU A 541 -0.25 -2.36 15.63
CA LEU A 541 0.31 -2.69 14.32
C LEU A 541 0.61 -4.18 14.18
N ASN A 542 1.06 -4.85 15.25
CA ASN A 542 1.21 -6.30 15.29
C ASN A 542 -0.15 -7.00 15.11
N ASP A 543 -1.20 -6.60 15.85
CA ASP A 543 -2.55 -7.14 15.68
C ASP A 543 -3.07 -6.96 14.25
N ALA A 544 -2.81 -5.81 13.65
CA ALA A 544 -3.17 -5.54 12.25
C ALA A 544 -2.42 -6.45 11.28
N LEU A 545 -1.12 -6.69 11.50
CA LEU A 545 -0.31 -7.60 10.68
C LEU A 545 -0.77 -9.05 10.84
N PHE A 546 -1.12 -9.50 12.05
CA PHE A 546 -1.72 -10.81 12.28
C PHE A 546 -3.07 -10.96 11.55
N ALA A 547 -3.92 -9.95 11.61
CA ALA A 547 -5.19 -9.94 10.88
C ALA A 547 -4.98 -9.97 9.36
N TYR A 548 -3.97 -9.24 8.86
CA TYR A 548 -3.58 -9.27 7.45
C TYR A 548 -3.09 -10.65 7.02
N SER A 549 -2.26 -11.31 7.83
CA SER A 549 -1.75 -12.66 7.57
C SER A 549 -2.90 -13.68 7.47
N ARG A 550 -3.85 -13.66 8.43
CA ARG A 550 -5.04 -14.54 8.36
C ARG A 550 -5.84 -14.33 7.08
N LYS A 551 -6.06 -13.06 6.69
CA LYS A 551 -6.74 -12.73 5.45
C LYS A 551 -5.96 -13.21 4.22
N SER A 552 -4.63 -13.11 4.25
CA SER A 552 -3.76 -13.62 3.17
C SER A 552 -3.81 -15.14 3.09
N PHE A 553 -3.81 -15.85 4.24
CA PHE A 553 -3.94 -17.30 4.29
C PHE A 553 -5.25 -17.78 3.68
N SER A 554 -6.39 -17.19 4.08
CA SER A 554 -7.72 -17.55 3.57
C SER A 554 -7.89 -17.32 2.06
N ARG A 555 -7.08 -16.44 1.47
CA ARG A 555 -7.14 -16.12 0.04
C ARG A 555 -6.06 -16.79 -0.79
N LEU A 556 -5.09 -17.44 -0.14
CA LEU A 556 -3.88 -17.92 -0.79
C LEU A 556 -4.20 -18.94 -1.90
N GLY A 557 -5.10 -19.89 -1.66
CA GLY A 557 -5.49 -20.88 -2.66
C GLY A 557 -6.07 -20.24 -3.92
N LYS A 558 -7.05 -19.33 -3.76
CA LYS A 558 -7.64 -18.58 -4.89
C LYS A 558 -6.61 -17.69 -5.60
N LYS A 559 -5.67 -17.10 -4.85
CA LYS A 559 -4.58 -16.31 -5.42
C LYS A 559 -3.66 -17.15 -6.28
N LEU A 560 -3.24 -18.32 -5.79
CA LEU A 560 -2.37 -19.25 -6.53
C LEU A 560 -3.03 -19.74 -7.81
N LEU A 561 -4.33 -20.07 -7.80
CA LEU A 561 -5.09 -20.43 -9.01
C LEU A 561 -5.06 -19.30 -10.05
N ARG A 562 -5.37 -18.09 -9.66
CA ARG A 562 -5.32 -16.92 -10.57
C ARG A 562 -3.91 -16.64 -11.09
N GLN A 563 -2.90 -16.82 -10.25
CA GLN A 563 -1.51 -16.69 -10.66
C GLN A 563 -1.15 -17.76 -11.68
N MET A 564 -1.61 -18.99 -11.52
CA MET A 564 -1.43 -20.07 -12.47
C MET A 564 -2.06 -19.77 -13.83
N GLU A 565 -3.32 -19.35 -13.87
CA GLU A 565 -4.00 -18.95 -15.10
C GLU A 565 -3.27 -17.79 -15.80
N THR A 566 -2.79 -16.81 -15.01
CA THR A 566 -2.04 -15.68 -15.54
C THR A 566 -0.69 -16.12 -16.08
N ALA A 567 0.01 -17.02 -15.38
CA ALA A 567 1.30 -17.55 -15.80
C ALA A 567 1.17 -18.34 -17.12
N ALA A 568 0.15 -19.20 -17.25
CA ALA A 568 -0.11 -19.95 -18.46
C ALA A 568 -0.40 -19.02 -19.67
N ARG A 569 -1.24 -18.01 -19.49
CA ARG A 569 -1.53 -17.00 -20.55
C ARG A 569 -0.28 -16.19 -20.91
N MET A 570 0.50 -15.77 -19.94
CA MET A 570 1.74 -15.01 -20.16
C MET A 570 2.79 -15.84 -20.90
N LYS A 571 2.92 -17.13 -20.54
CA LYS A 571 3.81 -18.07 -21.21
C LYS A 571 3.41 -18.25 -22.68
N GLN A 572 2.16 -18.55 -22.95
CA GLN A 572 1.64 -18.72 -24.32
C GLN A 572 1.89 -17.46 -25.16
N ARG A 573 1.58 -16.28 -24.63
CA ARG A 573 1.80 -15.01 -25.32
C ARG A 573 3.28 -14.74 -25.59
N SER A 574 4.14 -14.87 -24.57
CA SER A 574 5.57 -14.63 -24.74
C SER A 574 6.23 -15.65 -25.66
N GLN A 575 5.76 -16.89 -25.68
CA GLN A 575 6.20 -17.91 -26.59
C GLN A 575 5.87 -17.54 -28.04
N SER A 576 4.65 -17.11 -28.30
CA SER A 576 4.22 -16.64 -29.63
C SER A 576 5.03 -15.41 -30.09
N ASP A 577 5.22 -14.43 -29.20
CA ASP A 577 6.02 -13.23 -29.49
C ASP A 577 7.48 -13.60 -29.80
N PHE A 578 8.08 -14.53 -29.05
CA PHE A 578 9.43 -14.97 -29.23
C PHE A 578 9.62 -15.78 -30.54
N GLN A 579 8.71 -16.71 -30.82
CA GLN A 579 8.72 -17.49 -32.06
C GLN A 579 8.58 -16.62 -33.32
N GLY A 580 7.73 -15.57 -33.27
CA GLY A 580 7.60 -14.60 -34.35
C GLY A 580 8.92 -13.89 -34.66
N ILE A 581 9.64 -13.48 -33.59
CA ILE A 581 10.96 -12.82 -33.75
C ILE A 581 12.03 -13.81 -34.22
N GLU A 582 11.99 -15.07 -33.77
CA GLU A 582 12.91 -16.08 -34.28
C GLU A 582 12.69 -16.39 -35.78
N GLN A 583 11.45 -16.33 -36.26
CA GLN A 583 11.17 -16.45 -37.70
C GLN A 583 11.71 -15.27 -38.49
N GLU A 584 11.57 -14.02 -37.96
CA GLU A 584 12.20 -12.86 -38.57
C GLU A 584 13.73 -13.02 -38.65
N LEU A 585 14.37 -13.55 -37.59
CA LEU A 585 15.81 -13.79 -37.55
C LEU A 585 16.30 -14.82 -38.55
N LYS A 586 15.53 -15.89 -38.82
CA LYS A 586 15.88 -16.94 -39.83
C LYS A 586 15.99 -16.40 -41.25
N GLY A 587 15.35 -15.28 -41.56
CA GLY A 587 15.49 -14.57 -42.80
C GLY A 587 16.83 -13.85 -43.02
N HIS A 588 17.67 -13.76 -41.95
CA HIS A 588 18.95 -13.07 -41.96
C HIS A 588 20.09 -14.06 -41.69
N SER A 589 20.74 -14.55 -42.78
CA SER A 589 21.75 -15.62 -42.74
C SER A 589 23.06 -15.28 -41.99
N ASP A 590 23.28 -13.99 -41.69
CA ASP A 590 24.55 -13.49 -41.11
C ASP A 590 24.53 -13.31 -39.58
N ILE A 591 23.45 -13.75 -38.94
CA ILE A 591 23.27 -13.55 -37.50
C ILE A 591 23.73 -14.78 -36.72
N ALA A 592 24.90 -14.68 -36.05
CA ALA A 592 25.44 -15.74 -35.18
C ALA A 592 25.03 -15.55 -33.72
N GLY A 593 24.85 -16.64 -32.96
CA GLY A 593 24.56 -16.64 -31.53
C GLY A 593 23.10 -16.90 -31.19
N THR A 594 22.81 -17.08 -29.91
CA THR A 594 21.46 -17.36 -29.38
C THR A 594 20.89 -16.12 -28.67
N SER A 595 19.54 -16.09 -28.54
CA SER A 595 18.86 -15.00 -27.79
C SER A 595 19.33 -14.88 -26.34
N LYS A 596 19.78 -15.99 -25.73
CA LYS A 596 20.40 -16.03 -24.40
C LYS A 596 21.76 -15.36 -24.41
N ASP A 597 22.58 -15.63 -25.41
CA ASP A 597 23.93 -15.02 -25.55
C ASP A 597 23.79 -13.51 -25.76
N TRP A 598 22.85 -13.10 -26.59
CA TRP A 598 22.57 -11.68 -26.83
C TRP A 598 22.04 -10.97 -25.59
N LEU A 599 21.18 -11.61 -24.78
CA LEU A 599 20.76 -11.05 -23.49
C LEU A 599 21.97 -10.85 -22.56
N THR A 600 22.85 -11.84 -22.49
CA THR A 600 24.05 -11.76 -21.65
C THR A 600 25.00 -10.67 -22.16
N ALA A 601 25.19 -10.57 -23.47
CA ALA A 601 25.99 -9.52 -24.10
C ALA A 601 25.37 -8.14 -23.83
N LEU A 602 24.07 -7.99 -23.97
CA LEU A 602 23.35 -6.74 -23.70
C LEU A 602 23.50 -6.29 -22.23
N GLN A 603 23.39 -7.21 -21.30
CA GLN A 603 23.61 -6.95 -19.87
C GLN A 603 25.07 -6.57 -19.58
N LYS A 604 26.03 -7.28 -20.18
CA LYS A 604 27.46 -7.00 -20.06
C LYS A 604 27.86 -5.66 -20.66
N ASP A 605 27.35 -5.36 -21.84
CA ASP A 605 27.58 -4.07 -22.53
C ASP A 605 27.06 -2.88 -21.68
N CYS A 606 25.87 -3.03 -21.10
CA CYS A 606 25.32 -2.01 -20.19
C CYS A 606 26.08 -1.87 -18.86
N THR A 607 26.77 -2.92 -18.41
CA THR A 607 27.56 -2.88 -17.16
C THR A 607 29.00 -2.47 -17.42
N SER A 608 29.55 -2.83 -18.60
CA SER A 608 30.93 -2.59 -19.01
C SER A 608 31.11 -1.29 -19.81
N GLN A 609 30.00 -0.61 -20.18
CA GLN A 609 30.17 0.76 -20.70
C GLN A 609 30.98 1.50 -19.65
N PRO A 610 32.26 1.84 -19.93
CA PRO A 610 32.99 2.71 -19.06
C PRO A 610 32.06 3.91 -18.83
N SER A 611 31.79 4.23 -17.57
CA SER A 611 31.34 5.58 -17.32
C SER A 611 32.17 6.40 -18.30
N VAL A 612 31.54 7.24 -19.13
CA VAL A 612 32.16 8.15 -20.11
C VAL A 612 33.36 8.91 -19.50
N ARG A 613 33.80 8.55 -18.33
CA ARG A 613 34.86 9.10 -17.48
C ARG A 613 36.27 8.57 -17.76
N GLY A 614 36.46 7.47 -18.47
CA GLY A 614 37.82 6.88 -18.65
C GLY A 614 38.54 7.45 -19.87
N ASP A 615 38.01 7.32 -21.09
CA ASP A 615 38.75 7.53 -22.33
C ASP A 615 38.34 8.77 -23.16
N ALA A 616 37.28 9.49 -22.78
CA ALA A 616 36.82 10.67 -23.51
C ALA A 616 36.62 11.88 -22.59
N LYS A 617 37.35 11.95 -21.46
CA LYS A 617 37.26 13.17 -20.64
C LYS A 617 37.85 14.30 -21.41
N LEU A 618 36.97 15.17 -21.90
CA LEU A 618 37.35 16.44 -22.46
C LEU A 618 38.23 17.16 -21.44
N THR A 619 39.47 17.48 -21.79
CA THR A 619 40.31 18.30 -20.91
C THR A 619 39.82 19.75 -20.98
N LEU A 620 40.00 20.49 -19.90
CA LEU A 620 39.64 21.91 -19.87
C LEU A 620 40.34 22.70 -20.98
N ARG A 621 41.55 22.28 -21.36
CA ARG A 621 42.35 22.91 -22.46
C ARG A 621 41.72 22.62 -23.83
N GLU A 622 41.24 21.42 -24.07
CA GLU A 622 40.54 21.05 -25.31
C GLU A 622 39.21 21.81 -25.44
N GLU A 623 38.45 21.89 -24.35
CA GLU A 623 37.21 22.67 -24.30
C GLU A 623 37.46 24.15 -24.58
N TYR A 624 38.55 24.70 -24.02
CA TYR A 624 38.95 26.07 -24.25
C TYR A 624 39.38 26.29 -25.70
N ALA A 625 40.22 25.41 -26.26
CA ALA A 625 40.64 25.46 -27.67
C ALA A 625 39.43 25.46 -28.63
N TYR A 626 38.47 24.54 -28.41
CA TYR A 626 37.24 24.50 -29.20
C TYR A 626 36.45 25.79 -29.11
N THR A 627 36.26 26.33 -27.92
CA THR A 627 35.49 27.57 -27.70
C THR A 627 36.17 28.76 -28.43
N ILE A 628 37.50 28.85 -28.41
CA ILE A 628 38.22 29.91 -29.10
C ILE A 628 38.15 29.81 -30.63
N VAL A 629 38.22 28.59 -31.18
CA VAL A 629 38.05 28.35 -32.63
C VAL A 629 36.63 28.71 -33.05
N GLN A 630 35.61 28.32 -32.29
CA GLN A 630 34.20 28.73 -32.54
C GLN A 630 34.02 30.26 -32.55
N VAL A 631 34.66 30.97 -31.61
CA VAL A 631 34.63 32.45 -31.61
C VAL A 631 35.22 33.01 -32.90
N ALA A 632 36.35 32.45 -33.38
CA ALA A 632 36.97 32.86 -34.62
C ALA A 632 36.11 32.58 -35.86
N GLU A 633 35.51 31.41 -35.95
CA GLU A 633 34.57 31.00 -37.01
C GLU A 633 33.36 31.93 -37.08
N LYS A 634 32.68 32.14 -35.94
CA LYS A 634 31.50 33.00 -35.87
C LYS A 634 31.83 34.47 -36.16
N ARG A 635 33.04 34.95 -35.85
CA ARG A 635 33.50 36.29 -36.24
C ARG A 635 33.71 36.41 -37.77
N ALA A 636 34.22 35.36 -38.41
CA ALA A 636 34.34 35.33 -39.86
C ALA A 636 32.94 35.33 -40.53
N GLU A 637 32.00 34.53 -39.96
CA GLU A 637 30.61 34.48 -40.46
C GLU A 637 29.88 35.83 -40.26
N LEU A 638 30.14 36.51 -39.16
CA LEU A 638 29.59 37.85 -38.90
C LEU A 638 30.02 38.88 -39.92
N GLN A 639 31.30 38.77 -40.40
CA GLN A 639 31.84 39.67 -41.42
C GLN A 639 31.25 39.44 -42.82
N THR A 640 30.80 38.21 -43.10
CA THR A 640 30.24 37.83 -44.43
C THR A 640 28.70 37.83 -44.47
N SER A 641 28.03 37.98 -43.34
CA SER A 641 26.57 37.97 -43.25
C SER A 641 25.95 39.28 -43.75
N GLU A 642 24.96 39.20 -44.63
CA GLU A 642 24.20 40.35 -45.14
C GLU A 642 22.95 40.69 -44.33
N SER A 643 22.42 39.73 -43.55
CA SER A 643 21.15 39.91 -42.79
C SER A 643 21.42 40.50 -41.40
N GLU A 644 20.79 41.62 -41.08
CA GLU A 644 20.91 42.32 -39.78
C GLU A 644 20.49 41.46 -38.59
N ASN A 645 19.40 40.72 -38.75
CA ASN A 645 18.92 39.78 -37.70
C ASN A 645 19.91 38.61 -37.46
N THR A 646 20.63 38.18 -38.50
CA THR A 646 21.67 37.14 -38.38
C THR A 646 22.92 37.72 -37.67
N LYS A 647 23.29 38.98 -37.99
CA LYS A 647 24.40 39.66 -37.32
C LYS A 647 24.17 39.86 -35.83
N GLU A 648 22.95 40.21 -35.44
CA GLU A 648 22.58 40.41 -34.04
C GLU A 648 22.69 39.08 -33.26
N LYS A 649 22.17 37.98 -33.83
CA LYS A 649 22.29 36.64 -33.26
C LYS A 649 23.72 36.18 -33.13
N LEU A 650 24.52 36.38 -34.18
CA LEU A 650 25.93 35.99 -34.17
C LEU A 650 26.75 36.82 -33.16
N SER A 651 26.44 38.08 -33.00
CA SER A 651 27.07 38.97 -31.99
C SER A 651 26.78 38.51 -30.58
N ALA A 652 25.51 38.16 -30.27
CA ALA A 652 25.12 37.61 -28.97
C ALA A 652 25.78 36.25 -28.66
N ASP A 653 25.88 35.40 -29.67
CA ASP A 653 26.57 34.09 -29.53
C ASP A 653 28.08 34.28 -29.28
N ILE A 654 28.71 35.18 -29.99
CA ILE A 654 30.15 35.51 -29.81
C ILE A 654 30.37 36.02 -28.40
N GLU A 655 29.55 36.91 -27.88
CA GLU A 655 29.66 37.44 -26.53
C GLU A 655 29.56 36.31 -25.48
N ARG A 656 28.58 35.44 -25.64
CA ARG A 656 28.36 34.26 -24.78
C ARG A 656 29.61 33.34 -24.79
N LEU A 657 30.13 33.04 -25.96
CA LEU A 657 31.32 32.19 -26.12
C LEU A 657 32.57 32.85 -25.53
N LEU A 658 32.74 34.17 -25.63
CA LEU A 658 33.85 34.90 -25.01
C LEU A 658 33.81 34.84 -23.48
N ILE A 659 32.60 34.95 -22.89
CA ILE A 659 32.41 34.78 -21.44
C ILE A 659 32.82 33.36 -21.01
N GLN A 660 32.46 32.36 -21.81
CA GLN A 660 32.84 30.97 -21.56
C GLN A 660 34.35 30.78 -21.71
N ALA A 661 34.95 31.33 -22.74
CA ALA A 661 36.36 31.27 -22.98
C ALA A 661 37.18 31.85 -21.82
N HIS A 662 36.78 33.02 -21.31
CA HIS A 662 37.43 33.63 -20.15
C HIS A 662 37.33 32.76 -18.89
N LYS A 663 36.19 32.11 -18.65
CA LYS A 663 36.02 31.18 -17.53
C LYS A 663 36.95 29.95 -17.68
N LEU A 664 37.08 29.42 -18.88
CA LEU A 664 37.93 28.27 -19.20
C LEU A 664 39.40 28.63 -19.09
N GLN A 665 39.83 29.80 -19.60
CA GLN A 665 41.19 30.30 -19.46
C GLN A 665 41.65 30.34 -18.01
N ARG A 666 40.82 30.92 -17.11
CA ARG A 666 41.12 30.98 -15.68
C ARG A 666 41.23 29.59 -15.06
N ARG A 667 40.30 28.67 -15.42
CA ARG A 667 40.33 27.28 -14.94
C ARG A 667 41.51 26.48 -15.45
N CYS A 668 42.00 26.78 -16.67
CA CYS A 668 43.22 26.19 -17.25
C CYS A 668 44.50 26.78 -16.68
N ARG A 669 44.44 27.87 -15.89
CA ARG A 669 45.60 28.62 -15.35
C ARG A 669 46.58 29.05 -16.46
N LEU A 670 46.02 29.56 -17.58
CA LEU A 670 46.83 30.05 -18.71
C LEU A 670 47.02 31.56 -18.60
N ASP A 671 48.28 32.01 -18.58
CA ASP A 671 48.63 33.43 -18.47
C ASP A 671 48.35 34.17 -19.79
N ARG A 672 48.40 33.45 -20.92
CA ARG A 672 48.07 34.00 -22.25
C ARG A 672 46.89 33.25 -22.87
N PRO A 673 45.98 33.96 -23.55
CA PRO A 673 44.91 33.30 -24.30
C PRO A 673 45.46 32.42 -25.41
N LEU A 674 44.75 31.32 -25.74
CA LEU A 674 45.07 30.49 -26.91
C LEU A 674 44.74 31.26 -28.19
N ASP A 675 45.61 31.14 -29.20
CA ASP A 675 45.35 31.72 -30.55
C ASP A 675 44.63 30.70 -31.41
N ALA A 676 43.49 31.07 -31.99
CA ALA A 676 42.70 30.24 -32.89
C ALA A 676 43.47 29.87 -34.19
N LYS A 677 44.50 30.61 -34.53
CA LYS A 677 45.30 30.35 -35.72
C LYS A 677 46.38 29.29 -35.52
N ASP A 678 46.77 29.04 -34.28
CA ASP A 678 47.77 28.02 -33.97
C ASP A 678 47.33 26.62 -34.37
N ALA A 679 48.23 25.85 -35.01
CA ALA A 679 48.00 24.47 -35.41
C ALA A 679 47.66 23.56 -34.21
N SER A 680 48.34 23.78 -33.07
CA SER A 680 48.09 23.03 -31.83
C SER A 680 46.68 23.30 -31.25
N THR A 681 46.22 24.57 -31.32
CA THR A 681 44.86 24.96 -30.87
C THR A 681 43.80 24.38 -31.82
N LYS A 682 44.03 24.42 -33.13
CA LYS A 682 43.13 23.80 -34.14
C LYS A 682 43.01 22.29 -33.95
N ASN A 683 44.13 21.60 -33.78
CA ASN A 683 44.13 20.15 -33.58
C ASN A 683 43.37 19.80 -32.26
N ALA A 684 43.62 20.51 -31.17
CA ALA A 684 42.91 20.31 -29.92
C ALA A 684 41.39 20.58 -30.05
N ALA A 685 41.00 21.58 -30.86
CA ALA A 685 39.58 21.87 -31.13
C ALA A 685 38.90 20.78 -31.97
N VAL A 686 39.60 20.20 -32.97
CA VAL A 686 39.09 19.05 -33.76
C VAL A 686 38.89 17.83 -32.85
N GLU A 687 39.87 17.54 -31.99
CA GLU A 687 39.72 16.43 -31.03
C GLU A 687 38.58 16.68 -30.04
N ALA A 688 38.45 17.89 -29.55
CA ALA A 688 37.35 18.27 -28.66
C ALA A 688 35.98 18.09 -29.35
N LYS A 689 35.84 18.55 -30.59
CA LYS A 689 34.64 18.38 -31.43
C LYS A 689 34.28 16.90 -31.57
N ALA A 690 35.26 16.07 -31.91
CA ALA A 690 35.06 14.63 -32.03
C ALA A 690 34.59 13.99 -30.73
N LYS A 691 35.17 14.41 -29.58
CA LYS A 691 34.75 13.94 -28.23
C LYS A 691 33.32 14.39 -27.88
N PHE A 692 32.96 15.64 -28.20
CA PHE A 692 31.61 16.16 -27.99
C PHE A 692 30.58 15.39 -28.81
N VAL A 693 30.84 15.18 -30.11
CA VAL A 693 29.96 14.39 -31.00
C VAL A 693 29.81 12.98 -30.47
N ARG A 694 30.91 12.32 -30.11
CA ARG A 694 30.87 10.95 -29.57
C ARG A 694 30.08 10.84 -28.27
N THR A 695 30.24 11.81 -27.36
CA THR A 695 29.50 11.87 -26.09
C THR A 695 28.02 12.09 -26.31
N SER A 696 27.67 13.02 -27.21
CA SER A 696 26.24 13.29 -27.56
C SER A 696 25.60 12.11 -28.26
N LEU A 697 26.27 11.40 -29.17
CA LEU A 697 25.79 10.17 -29.79
C LEU A 697 25.64 9.03 -28.78
N SER A 698 26.60 8.85 -27.88
CA SER A 698 26.50 7.85 -26.80
C SER A 698 25.29 8.11 -25.91
N THR A 699 25.04 9.39 -25.58
CA THR A 699 23.84 9.79 -24.84
C THR A 699 22.57 9.50 -25.61
N ALA A 700 22.52 9.86 -26.91
CA ALA A 700 21.39 9.60 -27.79
C ALA A 700 21.11 8.09 -27.94
N LEU A 701 22.16 7.26 -28.13
CA LEU A 701 22.03 5.80 -28.19
C LEU A 701 21.43 5.21 -26.90
N THR A 702 21.88 5.69 -25.74
CA THR A 702 21.33 5.27 -24.45
C THR A 702 19.87 5.64 -24.31
N LEU A 703 19.47 6.84 -24.70
CA LEU A 703 18.08 7.31 -24.73
C LEU A 703 17.21 6.50 -25.70
N SER A 704 17.76 6.12 -26.85
CA SER A 704 17.02 5.35 -27.86
C SER A 704 16.81 3.89 -27.42
N LYS A 705 17.80 3.27 -26.80
CA LYS A 705 17.66 1.98 -26.12
C LYS A 705 16.61 2.02 -25.01
N GLU A 706 16.64 3.05 -24.17
CA GLU A 706 15.64 3.29 -23.13
C GLU A 706 14.23 3.45 -23.71
N ARG A 707 14.09 4.22 -24.79
CA ARG A 707 12.82 4.40 -25.49
C ARG A 707 12.26 3.11 -26.05
N GLN A 708 13.10 2.30 -26.68
CA GLN A 708 12.70 0.99 -27.21
C GLN A 708 12.16 0.11 -26.09
N PHE A 709 12.88 0.07 -24.98
CA PHE A 709 12.47 -0.68 -23.80
C PHE A 709 11.15 -0.17 -23.21
N LEU A 710 10.96 1.14 -23.07
CA LEU A 710 9.72 1.74 -22.61
C LEU A 710 8.54 1.44 -23.55
N ASN A 711 8.76 1.43 -24.86
CA ASN A 711 7.73 1.06 -25.83
C ASN A 711 7.35 -0.44 -25.72
N HIS A 712 8.33 -1.33 -25.55
CA HIS A 712 8.09 -2.74 -25.30
C HIS A 712 7.25 -2.96 -24.00
N LEU A 713 7.58 -2.25 -22.95
CA LEU A 713 6.83 -2.30 -21.71
C LEU A 713 5.39 -1.76 -21.88
N ARG A 714 5.23 -0.66 -22.63
CA ARG A 714 3.92 -0.10 -22.92
C ARG A 714 3.05 -1.10 -23.70
N ALA A 715 3.61 -1.79 -24.69
CA ALA A 715 2.88 -2.79 -25.45
C ALA A 715 2.44 -4.00 -24.61
N LYS A 716 3.27 -4.40 -23.61
CA LYS A 716 3.02 -5.62 -22.82
C LYS A 716 2.23 -5.41 -21.53
N TYR A 717 2.31 -4.23 -20.91
CA TYR A 717 1.87 -4.00 -19.54
C TYR A 717 1.01 -2.74 -19.35
N ALA A 718 0.43 -2.23 -20.43
CA ALA A 718 -0.40 -1.02 -20.40
C ALA A 718 -1.84 -1.24 -19.90
N ASP A 719 -2.18 -2.41 -19.38
CA ASP A 719 -3.55 -2.74 -18.96
C ASP A 719 -4.00 -1.97 -17.70
N GLY A 720 -3.06 -1.29 -17.01
CA GLY A 720 -3.34 -0.43 -15.85
C GLY A 720 -3.17 1.05 -16.17
N GLN A 721 -4.20 1.88 -15.98
CA GLN A 721 -4.16 3.32 -16.29
C GLN A 721 -2.99 4.06 -15.61
N SER A 722 -2.63 3.72 -14.37
CA SER A 722 -1.50 4.32 -13.66
C SER A 722 -0.14 3.93 -14.25
N VAL A 723 0.03 2.68 -14.70
CA VAL A 723 1.26 2.17 -15.31
C VAL A 723 1.44 2.82 -16.69
N ALA A 724 0.39 2.81 -17.50
CA ALA A 724 0.39 3.46 -18.83
C ALA A 724 0.73 4.96 -18.72
N SER A 725 0.18 5.66 -17.73
CA SER A 725 0.47 7.08 -17.47
C SER A 725 1.93 7.32 -17.08
N ARG A 726 2.52 6.48 -16.22
CA ARG A 726 3.94 6.58 -15.83
C ARG A 726 4.87 6.33 -17.01
N ILE A 727 4.62 5.28 -17.80
CA ILE A 727 5.40 4.99 -19.02
C ILE A 727 5.25 6.14 -20.03
N GLY A 728 4.05 6.68 -20.21
CA GLY A 728 3.80 7.82 -21.09
C GLY A 728 4.59 9.07 -20.68
N LYS A 729 4.67 9.37 -19.38
CA LYS A 729 5.49 10.48 -18.85
C LYS A 729 6.98 10.27 -19.16
N GLN A 730 7.50 9.06 -18.93
CA GLN A 730 8.89 8.74 -19.24
C GLN A 730 9.21 8.82 -20.74
N LEU A 731 8.31 8.33 -21.60
CA LEU A 731 8.45 8.47 -23.04
C LEU A 731 8.47 9.93 -23.51
N LYS A 732 7.68 10.80 -22.84
CA LYS A 732 7.69 12.24 -23.15
C LYS A 732 9.02 12.88 -22.74
N ILE A 733 9.53 12.60 -21.54
CA ILE A 733 10.83 13.08 -21.08
C ILE A 733 11.95 12.57 -21.97
N ASN A 734 11.94 11.30 -22.33
CA ASN A 734 12.91 10.68 -23.23
C ASN A 734 12.91 11.36 -24.62
N SER A 735 11.72 11.66 -25.16
CA SER A 735 11.60 12.37 -26.45
C SER A 735 12.18 13.80 -26.38
N GLN A 736 11.97 14.52 -25.26
CA GLN A 736 12.53 15.84 -25.04
C GLN A 736 14.07 15.79 -24.93
N ASN A 737 14.59 14.76 -24.29
CA ASN A 737 16.04 14.59 -24.16
C ASN A 737 16.68 14.19 -25.49
N LEU A 738 16.01 13.38 -26.32
CA LEU A 738 16.46 13.07 -27.68
C LEU A 738 16.46 14.31 -28.58
N ALA A 739 15.47 15.18 -28.47
CA ALA A 739 15.47 16.45 -29.19
C ALA A 739 16.66 17.33 -28.80
N LYS A 740 16.93 17.46 -27.47
CA LYS A 740 18.13 18.17 -26.98
C LYS A 740 19.44 17.56 -27.48
N ALA A 741 19.51 16.22 -27.56
CA ALA A 741 20.70 15.55 -28.09
C ALA A 741 20.88 15.83 -29.59
N SER A 742 19.79 15.91 -30.36
CA SER A 742 19.77 16.31 -31.78
C SER A 742 20.27 17.76 -31.93
N ASP A 743 19.73 18.68 -31.13
CA ASP A 743 20.16 20.09 -31.14
C ASP A 743 21.65 20.24 -30.80
N ASN A 744 22.13 19.48 -29.81
CA ASN A 744 23.56 19.46 -29.45
C ASN A 744 24.42 18.92 -30.59
N LEU A 745 23.99 17.84 -31.24
CA LEU A 745 24.71 17.27 -32.41
C LEU A 745 24.79 18.29 -33.57
N ALA A 746 23.67 18.94 -33.85
CA ALA A 746 23.61 19.99 -34.89
C ALA A 746 24.55 21.14 -34.54
N SER A 747 24.68 21.54 -33.29
CA SER A 747 25.64 22.58 -32.87
C SER A 747 27.11 22.20 -33.08
N TYR A 748 27.40 20.91 -33.21
CA TYR A 748 28.73 20.39 -33.53
C TYR A 748 28.89 20.07 -35.03
N GLY A 749 27.89 20.47 -35.86
CA GLY A 749 27.93 20.20 -37.31
C GLY A 749 27.60 18.75 -37.71
N CYS A 750 26.90 18.04 -36.84
CA CYS A 750 26.37 16.71 -37.11
C CYS A 750 24.83 16.79 -37.18
N GLU A 751 24.34 16.97 -38.41
CA GLU A 751 22.89 17.13 -38.64
C GLU A 751 22.20 15.76 -38.62
N VAL A 752 21.61 15.39 -37.47
CA VAL A 752 20.84 14.18 -37.29
C VAL A 752 19.52 14.53 -36.59
N SER A 753 18.40 14.20 -37.21
CA SER A 753 17.08 14.52 -36.65
C SER A 753 16.79 13.68 -35.40
N SER A 754 15.95 14.22 -34.52
CA SER A 754 15.49 13.44 -33.37
C SER A 754 14.69 12.20 -33.76
N LYS A 755 14.17 12.11 -34.99
CA LYS A 755 13.51 10.94 -35.57
C LYS A 755 14.55 9.87 -35.91
N ASP A 756 15.65 10.24 -36.55
CA ASP A 756 16.74 9.33 -36.93
C ASP A 756 17.46 8.81 -35.66
N LEU A 757 17.62 9.64 -34.63
CA LEU A 757 18.16 9.21 -33.35
C LEU A 757 17.29 8.16 -32.63
N LYS A 758 16.01 7.99 -32.99
CA LYS A 758 15.16 6.93 -32.43
C LYS A 758 15.38 5.59 -33.11
N ASP A 759 15.94 5.59 -34.27
CA ASP A 759 16.29 4.39 -35.01
C ASP A 759 17.65 3.89 -34.52
N LEU A 760 17.67 2.73 -33.88
CA LEU A 760 18.90 2.12 -33.35
C LEU A 760 19.80 1.55 -34.42
N ASP A 761 19.27 1.30 -35.61
CA ASP A 761 20.00 0.78 -36.76
C ASP A 761 20.55 1.90 -37.65
N HIS A 762 20.29 3.16 -37.29
CA HIS A 762 20.77 4.31 -38.03
C HIS A 762 22.31 4.32 -38.10
N PRO A 763 22.92 4.55 -39.27
CA PRO A 763 24.37 4.49 -39.48
C PRO A 763 25.20 5.35 -38.48
N VAL A 764 24.60 6.40 -37.93
CA VAL A 764 25.27 7.27 -36.97
C VAL A 764 25.75 6.56 -35.70
N TYR A 765 25.12 5.42 -35.37
CA TYR A 765 25.45 4.64 -34.17
C TYR A 765 26.44 3.50 -34.41
N VAL A 766 26.78 3.19 -35.66
CA VAL A 766 27.66 2.04 -35.98
C VAL A 766 28.99 2.10 -35.26
N GLN A 767 29.56 3.28 -35.14
CA GLN A 767 30.85 3.47 -34.43
C GLN A 767 30.78 3.38 -32.90
N LEU A 768 29.57 3.37 -32.33
CA LEU A 768 29.36 3.37 -30.88
C LEU A 768 28.84 2.00 -30.36
N GLN A 769 28.46 1.11 -31.22
CA GLN A 769 27.91 -0.19 -30.82
C GLN A 769 29.03 -1.17 -30.46
N ALA A 770 29.41 -1.19 -29.18
CA ALA A 770 30.47 -2.09 -28.72
C ALA A 770 30.02 -3.56 -28.69
N SER A 771 28.73 -3.86 -28.51
CA SER A 771 28.19 -5.21 -28.49
C SER A 771 28.02 -5.82 -29.87
N GLY A 772 28.04 -5.03 -30.94
CA GLY A 772 27.76 -5.48 -32.30
C GLY A 772 26.34 -6.00 -32.55
N LEU A 773 25.44 -5.91 -31.53
CA LEU A 773 24.07 -6.42 -31.64
C LEU A 773 23.18 -5.44 -32.42
N ASN A 774 22.55 -5.93 -33.47
CA ASN A 774 21.55 -5.16 -34.19
C ASN A 774 20.21 -5.08 -33.40
N HIS A 775 19.28 -4.28 -33.90
CA HIS A 775 17.96 -4.06 -33.30
C HIS A 775 17.17 -5.37 -33.13
N LEU A 776 17.21 -6.25 -34.12
CA LEU A 776 16.46 -7.52 -34.09
C LEU A 776 17.01 -8.47 -33.01
N GLN A 777 18.34 -8.57 -32.88
CA GLN A 777 18.97 -9.34 -31.80
C GLN A 777 18.62 -8.80 -30.39
N GLN A 778 18.58 -7.48 -30.25
CA GLN A 778 18.15 -6.87 -28.97
C GLN A 778 16.67 -7.17 -28.66
N LYS A 779 15.80 -7.09 -29.68
CA LYS A 779 14.39 -7.44 -29.58
C LYS A 779 14.20 -8.92 -29.19
N ALA A 780 14.97 -9.82 -29.81
CA ALA A 780 14.98 -11.24 -29.50
C ALA A 780 15.45 -11.53 -28.07
N ALA A 781 16.52 -10.88 -27.62
CA ALA A 781 17.04 -11.03 -26.25
C ALA A 781 15.99 -10.63 -25.18
N LEU A 782 15.25 -9.53 -25.40
CA LEU A 782 14.20 -9.09 -24.48
C LEU A 782 12.97 -10.03 -24.51
N ALA A 783 12.57 -10.50 -25.70
CA ALA A 783 11.46 -11.44 -25.83
C ALA A 783 11.81 -12.80 -25.19
N TYR A 784 13.05 -13.26 -25.33
CA TYR A 784 13.56 -14.43 -24.65
C TYR A 784 13.50 -14.27 -23.12
N ALA A 785 13.96 -13.13 -22.59
CA ALA A 785 13.88 -12.86 -21.15
C ALA A 785 12.44 -12.91 -20.62
N ASP A 786 11.47 -12.37 -21.37
CA ASP A 786 10.05 -12.42 -20.98
C ASP A 786 9.48 -13.85 -21.03
N PHE A 787 9.86 -14.64 -22.05
CA PHE A 787 9.45 -16.05 -22.16
C PHE A 787 10.00 -16.88 -21.01
N GLU A 788 11.30 -16.77 -20.73
CA GLU A 788 11.95 -17.46 -19.60
C GLU A 788 11.29 -17.12 -18.26
N ARG A 789 11.01 -15.83 -18.01
CA ARG A 789 10.33 -15.43 -16.75
C ARG A 789 8.92 -15.96 -16.67
N ALA A 790 8.22 -16.07 -17.78
CA ALA A 790 6.88 -16.66 -17.81
C ALA A 790 6.92 -18.17 -17.50
N CYS A 791 7.91 -18.90 -18.05
CA CYS A 791 8.14 -20.31 -17.76
C CYS A 791 8.48 -20.52 -16.27
N GLU A 792 9.42 -19.73 -15.73
CA GLU A 792 9.74 -19.75 -14.30
C GLU A 792 8.52 -19.44 -13.42
N GLY A 793 7.68 -18.49 -13.82
CA GLY A 793 6.48 -18.12 -13.09
C GLY A 793 5.45 -19.24 -13.04
N GLU A 794 5.25 -19.95 -14.15
CA GLU A 794 4.36 -21.12 -14.20
C GLU A 794 4.87 -22.24 -13.30
N GLU A 795 6.16 -22.59 -13.42
CA GLU A 795 6.78 -23.67 -12.62
C GLU A 795 6.78 -23.32 -11.13
N ALA A 796 7.13 -22.07 -10.78
CA ALA A 796 7.10 -21.61 -9.41
C ALA A 796 5.70 -21.69 -8.81
N THR A 797 4.67 -21.26 -9.56
CA THR A 797 3.29 -21.29 -9.08
C THR A 797 2.78 -22.71 -8.89
N LYS A 798 3.10 -23.63 -9.81
CA LYS A 798 2.78 -25.08 -9.64
C LYS A 798 3.39 -25.64 -8.36
N LYS A 799 4.65 -25.33 -8.11
CA LYS A 799 5.34 -25.77 -6.89
C LYS A 799 4.69 -25.15 -5.64
N ASP A 800 4.40 -23.86 -5.67
CA ASP A 800 3.77 -23.16 -4.55
C ASP A 800 2.38 -23.74 -4.23
N MET A 801 1.60 -24.12 -5.24
CA MET A 801 0.32 -24.84 -5.06
C MET A 801 0.52 -26.19 -4.36
N GLY A 802 1.51 -26.99 -4.79
CA GLY A 802 1.84 -28.26 -4.17
C GLY A 802 2.25 -28.11 -2.70
N LEU A 803 3.10 -27.13 -2.40
CA LEU A 803 3.54 -26.83 -1.03
C LEU A 803 2.38 -26.37 -0.15
N PHE A 804 1.50 -25.53 -0.67
CA PHE A 804 0.32 -25.08 0.07
C PHE A 804 -0.63 -26.24 0.39
N LEU A 805 -0.88 -27.14 -0.56
CA LEU A 805 -1.69 -28.34 -0.31
C LEU A 805 -1.04 -29.25 0.74
N THR A 806 0.29 -29.40 0.70
CA THR A 806 1.03 -30.16 1.73
C THR A 806 0.87 -29.51 3.11
N CYS A 807 0.98 -28.19 3.19
CA CYS A 807 0.75 -27.45 4.44
C CYS A 807 -0.68 -27.67 4.97
N LEU A 808 -1.69 -27.59 4.10
CA LEU A 808 -3.09 -27.80 4.50
C LEU A 808 -3.31 -29.22 5.01
N ALA A 809 -2.80 -30.24 4.31
CA ALA A 809 -2.93 -31.64 4.73
C ALA A 809 -2.23 -31.91 6.08
N LYS A 810 -1.07 -31.30 6.34
CA LYS A 810 -0.39 -31.39 7.65
C LYS A 810 -1.24 -30.76 8.76
N LYS A 811 -1.81 -29.58 8.50
CA LYS A 811 -2.68 -28.86 9.46
C LYS A 811 -3.96 -29.65 9.74
N GLU A 812 -4.59 -30.18 8.71
CA GLU A 812 -5.78 -31.06 8.83
C GLU A 812 -5.47 -32.30 9.67
N LYS A 813 -4.45 -33.07 9.31
CA LYS A 813 -4.03 -34.24 10.09
C LYS A 813 -3.78 -33.93 11.57
N LYS A 814 -3.16 -32.78 11.84
CA LYS A 814 -2.89 -32.35 13.20
C LYS A 814 -4.18 -31.99 13.96
N LEU A 815 -5.13 -31.34 13.29
CA LEU A 815 -6.46 -31.09 13.86
C LEU A 815 -7.18 -32.39 14.17
N ASP A 816 -7.18 -33.36 13.26
CA ASP A 816 -7.80 -34.67 13.45
C ASP A 816 -7.19 -35.41 14.65
N MET A 817 -5.86 -35.41 14.79
CA MET A 817 -5.17 -36.00 15.96
C MET A 817 -5.61 -35.32 17.27
N LEU A 818 -5.76 -33.99 17.25
CA LEU A 818 -6.20 -33.22 18.42
C LEU A 818 -7.66 -33.49 18.78
N ILE A 819 -8.51 -33.81 17.79
CA ILE A 819 -9.92 -34.13 17.99
C ILE A 819 -10.11 -35.58 18.47
N CYS A 820 -9.34 -36.53 17.92
CA CYS A 820 -9.59 -37.97 18.09
C CYS A 820 -8.79 -38.61 19.24
N ASP A 821 -7.61 -38.10 19.59
CA ASP A 821 -6.64 -38.88 20.37
C ASP A 821 -6.55 -38.56 21.87
N VAL A 822 -7.29 -37.56 22.39
CA VAL A 822 -7.11 -37.20 23.80
C VAL A 822 -8.44 -36.81 24.45
N PRO A 823 -8.75 -37.31 25.67
CA PRO A 823 -9.68 -36.63 26.54
C PRO A 823 -9.09 -35.24 26.83
N LEU A 824 -9.52 -34.25 26.07
CA LEU A 824 -9.04 -32.87 26.19
C LEU A 824 -9.39 -32.37 27.59
N SER A 825 -8.47 -31.74 28.27
CA SER A 825 -8.80 -30.92 29.42
C SER A 825 -9.75 -29.80 29.04
N SER A 826 -10.49 -29.26 29.99
CA SER A 826 -11.45 -28.14 29.71
C SER A 826 -10.80 -26.98 28.97
N ASP A 827 -9.52 -26.69 29.24
CA ASP A 827 -8.77 -25.61 28.58
C ASP A 827 -8.51 -25.91 27.11
N GLN A 828 -8.22 -27.18 26.79
CA GLN A 828 -7.99 -27.64 25.41
C GLN A 828 -9.25 -27.66 24.56
N TYR A 829 -10.41 -27.98 25.17
CA TYR A 829 -11.70 -27.80 24.47
C TYR A 829 -12.01 -26.36 24.16
N GLY A 830 -11.73 -25.45 25.10
CA GLY A 830 -11.91 -24.02 24.89
C GLY A 830 -11.03 -23.49 23.76
N GLU A 831 -9.77 -23.89 23.72
CA GLU A 831 -8.80 -23.54 22.69
C GLU A 831 -9.23 -24.08 21.30
N LEU A 832 -9.65 -25.34 21.24
CA LEU A 832 -10.13 -25.99 20.03
C LEU A 832 -11.38 -25.28 19.49
N HIS A 833 -12.35 -24.95 20.38
CA HIS A 833 -13.57 -24.22 19.99
C HIS A 833 -13.26 -22.86 19.36
N ILE A 834 -12.34 -22.10 19.95
CA ILE A 834 -11.94 -20.80 19.38
C ILE A 834 -11.28 -20.96 18.01
N LYS A 835 -10.47 -21.99 17.79
CA LYS A 835 -9.75 -22.20 16.52
C LYS A 835 -10.62 -22.85 15.43
N LEU A 836 -11.59 -23.68 15.76
CA LEU A 836 -12.56 -24.22 14.80
C LEU A 836 -13.47 -23.14 14.19
N HIS A 837 -13.64 -22.01 14.87
CA HIS A 837 -14.37 -20.86 14.33
C HIS A 837 -13.47 -19.95 13.46
N ILE A 838 -12.18 -20.22 13.34
CA ILE A 838 -11.34 -19.64 12.30
C ILE A 838 -11.69 -20.40 11.00
N PRO A 839 -11.94 -19.69 9.86
CA PRO A 839 -12.32 -20.34 8.60
C PRO A 839 -11.35 -21.47 8.26
N THR A 840 -11.81 -22.71 8.34
CA THR A 840 -11.08 -23.89 7.93
C THR A 840 -11.15 -24.08 6.41
N PRO A 841 -10.28 -24.89 5.81
CA PRO A 841 -10.27 -25.12 4.36
C PRO A 841 -11.62 -25.53 3.77
N ASN A 842 -12.48 -26.18 4.54
CA ASN A 842 -13.82 -26.60 4.08
C ASN A 842 -14.82 -25.44 3.88
N HIS A 843 -14.49 -24.23 4.35
CA HIS A 843 -15.26 -23.01 4.11
C HIS A 843 -14.59 -22.08 3.08
N MET A 844 -13.42 -22.49 2.49
CA MET A 844 -12.72 -21.81 1.40
C MET A 844 -13.02 -22.46 0.05
#